data_7ec9126910b33b379aba6efdd860863c
#
_entry.id   7ec9126910b33b379aba6efdd860863c
#
_cell.length_a   1.000
_cell.length_b   1.000
_cell.length_c   1.000
_cell.angle_alpha   90.00
_cell.angle_beta   90.00
_cell.angle_gamma   90.00
#
_symmetry.space_group_name_H-M   'P 1'
#
loop_
_entity.id
_entity.type
_entity.pdbx_description
1 polymer ?
#
loop_
_entity_poly.entity_id
_entity_poly.type
_entity_poly.pdbx_seq_one_letter_code
_entity_poly.pdbx_strand_id
1 'polypeptide(L)'
;MVTKKASPIFASKEDSNFREALSLYDSKQYKKALKLVDANLKKHSNHAESLALKGCIIFQTNGNKDDARSYIDRAAAKNPNNYLVDHLIGLYYRANENYAEAAKWLSAAMENGSTNKAILRDLSFMQIHIRDYKNLRDSRQQYLEHAPGYRANWTGVAVAHHLNKDYASAVGTLAKIEDIIKDHLTESDMYEQSECVLYKNQLIGESGDFAKALDVLQKDDNSIKDRLSFLEYKAKYLLLLGQQKEASLVYRELLKRNPDNVSYYNLLETALGTTTQSPEIRYKLYQKLSKFYPRSDPPKFLPLTFLPSDSSLFEKAAKDYIIPQLLRGVPATFVNVKPLYKNPGKLKVIESIVKDFYEHDIPKVSNPTVKVWTCYYFAQHYLYQNDLTAASKYIDIAIEHSPTLVELYIIKARIIKHQGDFVKASDVMNEGRLLDLQDRFINSKSTKYLLRANKVNEAIDCISLFTKLDENAVNGCKDLHTMQANWVLVESAEAYSRIYHDYQTQLNQLQKSIDNDKEQNDESFNEIVENTEIYRGLALKRFHAVLKNFDIFYNDQFDFHSYCLRRGTPRDYIDTLKWEDKIHTTPIYTRALKGLSELYFEIYEEQQQQQKSKADENDAVVVKKNSKKQKKAKSQLNKKRAELVSKVESEKDDADPFGIKLYHDLIEKDVLESLFELFKPLSEEGKNLRLTWEVLFRIYLLQGKYVLALQAIKSLNKILTRGDSDKKLKQIGEMVLELSTTVTNDSNANVAIVKVVEKGLNSAFPDFEKLSCDEFAKLYNQ
;
A
#
# COMPACT_ATOMS: atom_id res chain seq x y z
N MET A 1 -50.12 1.18 7.84
CA MET A 1 -49.08 1.87 8.63
C MET A 1 -49.44 3.34 8.69
N VAL A 2 -49.67 3.88 9.88
CA VAL A 2 -50.08 5.27 10.07
C VAL A 2 -48.85 6.14 9.83
N THR A 3 -48.88 6.90 8.75
CA THR A 3 -47.87 7.93 8.47
C THR A 3 -47.98 9.00 9.54
N LYS A 4 -47.04 9.01 10.49
CA LYS A 4 -46.82 10.17 11.36
C LYS A 4 -46.52 11.36 10.46
N LYS A 5 -47.48 12.28 10.30
CA LYS A 5 -47.23 13.59 9.70
C LYS A 5 -46.13 14.25 10.53
N ALA A 6 -45.00 14.52 9.89
CA ALA A 6 -43.94 15.31 10.49
C ALA A 6 -44.52 16.66 10.90
N SER A 7 -44.45 16.98 12.18
CA SER A 7 -44.84 18.29 12.71
C SER A 7 -44.00 19.37 11.99
N PRO A 8 -44.56 20.53 11.67
CA PRO A 8 -43.79 21.61 11.05
C PRO A 8 -42.65 22.02 12.00
N ILE A 9 -41.44 21.74 11.60
CA ILE A 9 -40.21 21.85 12.41
C ILE A 9 -39.87 23.31 12.78
N PHE A 10 -40.63 24.29 12.31
CA PHE A 10 -40.28 25.71 12.40
C PHE A 10 -41.45 26.55 12.97
N ALA A 11 -41.90 26.22 14.17
CA ALA A 11 -42.97 26.96 14.81
C ALA A 11 -42.49 28.08 15.74
N SER A 12 -41.20 28.14 16.10
CA SER A 12 -40.65 29.11 17.05
C SER A 12 -39.72 30.15 16.40
N LYS A 13 -39.45 31.23 17.11
CA LYS A 13 -38.53 32.27 16.67
C LYS A 13 -37.09 31.76 16.60
N GLU A 14 -36.74 30.80 17.46
CA GLU A 14 -35.46 30.09 17.50
C GLU A 14 -35.24 29.30 16.22
N ASP A 15 -36.28 28.62 15.75
CA ASP A 15 -36.24 27.85 14.49
C ASP A 15 -36.10 28.76 13.27
N SER A 16 -36.67 29.95 13.31
CA SER A 16 -36.51 30.95 12.25
C SER A 16 -35.06 31.45 12.17
N ASN A 17 -34.43 31.76 13.31
CA ASN A 17 -33.03 32.17 13.36
C ASN A 17 -32.07 31.05 12.92
N PHE A 18 -32.41 29.82 13.30
CA PHE A 18 -31.62 28.64 12.86
C PHE A 18 -31.73 28.45 11.34
N ARG A 19 -32.91 28.59 10.74
CA ARG A 19 -33.09 28.48 9.28
C ARG A 19 -32.28 29.53 8.52
N GLU A 20 -32.25 30.76 9.02
CA GLU A 20 -31.42 31.81 8.45
C GLU A 20 -29.92 31.48 8.56
N ALA A 21 -29.49 30.98 9.74
CA ALA A 21 -28.12 30.55 9.95
C ALA A 21 -27.73 29.39 9.03
N LEU A 22 -28.62 28.40 8.82
CA LEU A 22 -28.40 27.29 7.90
C LEU A 22 -28.28 27.79 6.44
N SER A 23 -29.14 28.69 6.00
CA SER A 23 -29.04 29.29 4.67
C SER A 23 -27.73 30.07 4.45
N LEU A 24 -27.24 30.75 5.48
CA LEU A 24 -25.94 31.42 5.45
C LEU A 24 -24.79 30.41 5.43
N TYR A 25 -24.91 29.27 6.14
CA TYR A 25 -23.94 28.18 6.08
C TYR A 25 -23.87 27.57 4.69
N ASP A 26 -25.01 27.28 4.06
CA ASP A 26 -25.08 26.74 2.69
C ASP A 26 -24.48 27.73 1.65
N SER A 27 -24.65 29.02 1.89
CA SER A 27 -24.02 30.07 1.07
C SER A 27 -22.55 30.37 1.45
N LYS A 28 -21.93 29.56 2.30
CA LYS A 28 -20.54 29.68 2.79
C LYS A 28 -20.25 30.98 3.56
N GLN A 29 -21.28 31.70 4.06
CA GLN A 29 -21.13 32.89 4.88
C GLN A 29 -20.95 32.57 6.36
N TYR A 30 -19.95 31.73 6.67
CA TYR A 30 -19.74 31.11 8.00
C TYR A 30 -19.69 32.10 9.15
N LYS A 31 -19.02 33.28 8.99
CA LYS A 31 -18.94 34.30 10.04
C LYS A 31 -20.29 34.86 10.44
N LYS A 32 -21.21 35.05 9.49
CA LYS A 32 -22.58 35.53 9.75
C LYS A 32 -23.43 34.44 10.35
N ALA A 33 -23.33 33.21 9.82
CA ALA A 33 -24.01 32.04 10.37
C ALA A 33 -23.63 31.81 11.84
N LEU A 34 -22.34 31.90 12.18
CA LEU A 34 -21.86 31.72 13.54
C LEU A 34 -22.46 32.75 14.53
N LYS A 35 -22.56 34.03 14.11
CA LYS A 35 -23.18 35.07 14.97
C LYS A 35 -24.64 34.77 15.28
N LEU A 36 -25.41 34.27 14.32
CA LEU A 36 -26.80 33.90 14.54
C LEU A 36 -26.95 32.65 15.43
N VAL A 37 -26.11 31.66 15.19
CA VAL A 37 -26.07 30.45 16.03
C VAL A 37 -25.67 30.77 17.46
N ASP A 38 -24.67 31.61 17.68
CA ASP A 38 -24.27 32.07 19.00
C ASP A 38 -25.37 32.86 19.72
N ALA A 39 -26.07 33.72 19.00
CA ALA A 39 -27.18 34.47 19.55
C ALA A 39 -28.33 33.52 19.96
N ASN A 40 -28.55 32.45 19.20
CA ASN A 40 -29.58 31.44 19.52
C ASN A 40 -29.14 30.61 20.74
N LEU A 41 -27.90 30.15 20.79
CA LEU A 41 -27.38 29.34 21.92
C LEU A 41 -27.26 30.12 23.24
N LYS A 42 -27.09 31.47 23.20
CA LYS A 42 -27.15 32.32 24.41
C LYS A 42 -28.50 32.28 25.07
N LYS A 43 -29.57 32.12 24.29
CA LYS A 43 -30.95 32.03 24.82
C LYS A 43 -31.35 30.58 25.13
N HIS A 44 -30.95 29.67 24.29
CA HIS A 44 -31.30 28.25 24.31
C HIS A 44 -30.02 27.39 24.20
N SER A 45 -29.29 27.24 25.30
CA SER A 45 -27.99 26.57 25.36
C SER A 45 -28.00 25.09 24.95
N ASN A 46 -29.17 24.46 24.91
CA ASN A 46 -29.39 23.05 24.58
C ASN A 46 -30.15 22.87 23.24
N HIS A 47 -30.25 23.90 22.38
CA HIS A 47 -30.88 23.78 21.08
C HIS A 47 -29.99 22.90 20.16
N ALA A 48 -30.41 21.66 19.94
CA ALA A 48 -29.56 20.61 19.31
C ALA A 48 -29.14 20.98 17.90
N GLU A 49 -30.02 21.53 17.07
CA GLU A 49 -29.75 21.97 15.70
C GLU A 49 -28.69 23.08 15.66
N SER A 50 -28.81 24.06 16.60
CA SER A 50 -27.79 25.13 16.67
C SER A 50 -26.45 24.62 17.17
N LEU A 51 -26.42 23.64 18.08
CA LEU A 51 -25.19 22.98 18.51
C LEU A 51 -24.52 22.25 17.35
N ALA A 52 -25.27 21.44 16.60
CA ALA A 52 -24.77 20.71 15.44
C ALA A 52 -24.21 21.66 14.37
N LEU A 53 -24.99 22.70 14.02
CA LEU A 53 -24.56 23.68 13.02
C LEU A 53 -23.31 24.45 13.48
N LYS A 54 -23.21 24.77 14.78
CA LYS A 54 -22.01 25.42 15.32
C LYS A 54 -20.77 24.54 15.19
N GLY A 55 -20.88 23.26 15.50
CA GLY A 55 -19.79 22.29 15.30
C GLY A 55 -19.33 22.23 13.84
N CYS A 56 -20.28 22.16 12.90
CA CYS A 56 -20.00 22.20 11.46
C CYS A 56 -19.29 23.51 11.03
N ILE A 57 -19.75 24.66 11.51
CA ILE A 57 -19.15 25.96 11.16
C ILE A 57 -17.71 26.06 11.69
N ILE A 58 -17.47 25.69 12.97
CA ILE A 58 -16.13 25.72 13.56
C ILE A 58 -15.18 24.83 12.76
N PHE A 59 -15.61 23.64 12.39
CA PHE A 59 -14.81 22.71 11.58
C PHE A 59 -14.46 23.30 10.20
N GLN A 60 -15.44 23.87 9.49
CA GLN A 60 -15.25 24.45 8.16
C GLN A 60 -14.40 25.73 8.15
N THR A 61 -14.32 26.42 9.27
CA THR A 61 -13.51 27.66 9.39
C THR A 61 -12.09 27.38 9.92
N ASN A 62 -11.66 26.12 9.91
CA ASN A 62 -10.38 25.67 10.49
C ASN A 62 -10.19 26.10 11.94
N GLY A 63 -11.29 26.14 12.72
CA GLY A 63 -11.26 26.34 14.16
C GLY A 63 -10.72 25.12 14.91
N ASN A 64 -10.74 25.20 16.24
CA ASN A 64 -10.30 24.08 17.07
C ASN A 64 -11.20 22.85 16.82
N LYS A 65 -10.58 21.75 16.38
CA LYS A 65 -11.28 20.49 16.06
C LYS A 65 -11.94 19.87 17.30
N ASP A 66 -11.32 20.00 18.47
CA ASP A 66 -11.85 19.48 19.73
C ASP A 66 -13.09 20.25 20.17
N ASP A 67 -13.07 21.58 20.00
CA ASP A 67 -14.26 22.41 20.23
C ASP A 67 -15.39 22.03 19.28
N ALA A 68 -15.10 21.88 17.98
CA ALA A 68 -16.09 21.44 17.00
C ALA A 68 -16.73 20.09 17.42
N ARG A 69 -15.91 19.12 17.78
CA ARG A 69 -16.35 17.81 18.26
C ARG A 69 -17.20 17.91 19.50
N SER A 70 -16.80 18.72 20.49
CA SER A 70 -17.59 18.93 21.72
C SER A 70 -19.02 19.43 21.43
N TYR A 71 -19.17 20.35 20.47
CA TYR A 71 -20.52 20.81 20.07
C TYR A 71 -21.32 19.72 19.37
N ILE A 72 -20.69 18.89 18.53
CA ILE A 72 -21.32 17.75 17.84
C ILE A 72 -21.78 16.70 18.87
N ASP A 73 -20.92 16.33 19.82
CA ASP A 73 -21.25 15.33 20.86
C ASP A 73 -22.39 15.82 21.76
N ARG A 74 -22.42 17.12 22.10
CA ARG A 74 -23.52 17.73 22.82
C ARG A 74 -24.81 17.75 22.01
N ALA A 75 -24.76 17.99 20.71
CA ALA A 75 -25.91 17.93 19.83
C ALA A 75 -26.48 16.50 19.77
N ALA A 76 -25.61 15.50 19.60
CA ALA A 76 -25.98 14.09 19.60
C ALA A 76 -26.67 13.66 20.91
N ALA A 77 -26.12 14.07 22.07
CA ALA A 77 -26.69 13.78 23.39
C ALA A 77 -28.06 14.44 23.64
N LYS A 78 -28.36 15.53 22.93
CA LYS A 78 -29.64 16.26 23.06
C LYS A 78 -30.62 15.98 21.91
N ASN A 79 -30.28 15.07 21.02
CA ASN A 79 -31.07 14.75 19.84
C ASN A 79 -32.28 13.87 20.19
N PRO A 80 -33.52 14.36 20.05
CA PRO A 80 -34.73 13.57 20.25
C PRO A 80 -35.22 12.91 18.95
N ASN A 81 -34.35 12.22 18.19
CA ASN A 81 -34.66 11.67 16.87
C ASN A 81 -35.02 12.75 15.82
N ASN A 82 -34.23 13.79 15.75
CA ASN A 82 -34.43 14.90 14.82
C ASN A 82 -33.54 14.69 13.58
N TYR A 83 -34.18 14.42 12.44
CA TYR A 83 -33.48 14.16 11.18
C TYR A 83 -32.52 15.27 10.73
N LEU A 84 -32.79 16.52 11.15
CA LEU A 84 -31.93 17.65 10.75
C LEU A 84 -30.62 17.68 11.53
N VAL A 85 -30.72 17.35 12.84
CA VAL A 85 -29.52 17.17 13.70
C VAL A 85 -28.68 16.01 13.19
N ASP A 86 -29.32 14.87 12.90
CA ASP A 86 -28.63 13.68 12.37
C ASP A 86 -27.94 13.98 11.04
N HIS A 87 -28.61 14.73 10.15
CA HIS A 87 -28.02 15.14 8.88
C HIS A 87 -26.79 16.03 9.06
N LEU A 88 -26.86 17.05 9.94
CA LEU A 88 -25.74 17.95 10.22
C LEU A 88 -24.54 17.19 10.84
N ILE A 89 -24.82 16.27 11.78
CA ILE A 89 -23.77 15.41 12.37
C ILE A 89 -23.15 14.51 11.29
N GLY A 90 -23.96 13.94 10.40
CA GLY A 90 -23.49 13.15 9.27
C GLY A 90 -22.59 13.97 8.33
N LEU A 91 -22.93 15.22 8.02
CA LEU A 91 -22.10 16.12 7.24
C LEU A 91 -20.78 16.48 7.94
N TYR A 92 -20.82 16.66 9.26
CA TYR A 92 -19.58 16.88 10.04
C TYR A 92 -18.63 15.69 9.93
N TYR A 93 -19.11 14.46 10.16
CA TYR A 93 -18.26 13.26 10.06
C TYR A 93 -17.78 13.01 8.64
N ARG A 94 -18.62 13.27 7.62
CA ARG A 94 -18.17 13.25 6.23
C ARG A 94 -17.03 14.22 5.96
N ALA A 95 -17.16 15.47 6.44
CA ALA A 95 -16.11 16.47 6.27
C ALA A 95 -14.82 16.14 7.05
N ASN A 96 -14.94 15.35 8.11
CA ASN A 96 -13.82 14.82 8.89
C ASN A 96 -13.32 13.46 8.36
N GLU A 97 -13.76 13.03 7.16
CA GLU A 97 -13.34 11.79 6.50
C GLU A 97 -13.65 10.51 7.30
N ASN A 98 -14.54 10.60 8.31
CA ASN A 98 -15.04 9.44 9.05
C ASN A 98 -16.33 8.94 8.40
N TYR A 99 -16.18 8.20 7.32
CA TYR A 99 -17.31 7.76 6.49
C TYR A 99 -18.22 6.76 7.18
N ALA A 100 -17.71 5.96 8.13
CA ALA A 100 -18.51 5.00 8.88
C ALA A 100 -19.52 5.71 9.82
N GLU A 101 -19.06 6.66 10.62
CA GLU A 101 -19.96 7.47 11.46
C GLU A 101 -20.88 8.36 10.61
N ALA A 102 -20.37 8.92 9.50
CA ALA A 102 -21.19 9.69 8.58
C ALA A 102 -22.35 8.85 8.01
N ALA A 103 -22.09 7.62 7.56
CA ALA A 103 -23.12 6.71 7.05
C ALA A 103 -24.16 6.38 8.11
N LYS A 104 -23.76 6.12 9.36
CA LYS A 104 -24.64 5.84 10.48
C LYS A 104 -25.62 7.00 10.76
N TRP A 105 -25.07 8.23 10.86
CA TRP A 105 -25.90 9.41 11.14
C TRP A 105 -26.81 9.80 9.97
N LEU A 106 -26.35 9.64 8.73
CA LEU A 106 -27.21 9.87 7.56
C LEU A 106 -28.30 8.81 7.42
N SER A 107 -28.03 7.54 7.79
CA SER A 107 -29.07 6.51 7.88
C SER A 107 -30.11 6.89 8.93
N ALA A 108 -29.68 7.32 10.12
CA ALA A 108 -30.59 7.80 11.17
C ALA A 108 -31.43 8.99 10.69
N ALA A 109 -30.87 9.93 9.93
CA ALA A 109 -31.60 11.03 9.35
C ALA A 109 -32.74 10.56 8.42
N MET A 110 -32.49 9.53 7.61
CA MET A 110 -33.53 8.94 6.75
C MET A 110 -34.58 8.20 7.55
N GLU A 111 -34.21 7.42 8.57
CA GLU A 111 -35.12 6.71 9.46
C GLU A 111 -36.03 7.67 10.27
N ASN A 112 -35.48 8.82 10.69
CA ASN A 112 -36.18 9.86 11.40
C ASN A 112 -37.04 10.76 10.50
N GLY A 113 -37.19 10.41 9.21
CA GLY A 113 -38.17 11.00 8.32
C GLY A 113 -37.68 12.16 7.44
N SER A 114 -36.38 12.24 7.18
CA SER A 114 -35.85 13.19 6.20
C SER A 114 -36.40 12.94 4.79
N THR A 115 -36.86 13.99 4.13
CA THR A 115 -37.29 13.97 2.73
C THR A 115 -36.24 14.42 1.75
N ASN A 116 -35.04 14.73 2.25
CA ASN A 116 -33.93 15.20 1.40
C ASN A 116 -33.30 14.04 0.62
N LYS A 117 -33.61 13.98 -0.66
CA LYS A 117 -33.10 12.94 -1.58
C LYS A 117 -31.57 12.94 -1.73
N ALA A 118 -30.92 14.09 -1.53
CA ALA A 118 -29.45 14.16 -1.60
C ALA A 118 -28.78 13.30 -0.53
N ILE A 119 -29.41 13.09 0.62
CA ILE A 119 -28.89 12.22 1.69
C ILE A 119 -28.72 10.79 1.19
N LEU A 120 -29.70 10.23 0.47
CA LEU A 120 -29.61 8.85 -0.07
C LEU A 120 -28.47 8.69 -1.04
N ARG A 121 -28.21 9.69 -1.88
CA ARG A 121 -27.07 9.70 -2.81
C ARG A 121 -25.75 9.68 -2.03
N ASP A 122 -25.60 10.62 -1.09
CA ASP A 122 -24.37 10.77 -0.32
C ASP A 122 -24.13 9.56 0.58
N LEU A 123 -25.18 9.05 1.22
CA LEU A 123 -25.16 7.80 2.00
C LEU A 123 -24.68 6.61 1.17
N SER A 124 -25.17 6.48 -0.08
CA SER A 124 -24.73 5.40 -0.97
C SER A 124 -23.25 5.45 -1.28
N PHE A 125 -22.67 6.65 -1.42
CA PHE A 125 -21.21 6.79 -1.66
C PHE A 125 -20.38 6.42 -0.43
N MET A 126 -20.88 6.73 0.78
CA MET A 126 -20.21 6.32 2.00
C MET A 126 -20.29 4.81 2.22
N GLN A 127 -21.49 4.23 2.02
CA GLN A 127 -21.69 2.79 2.18
C GLN A 127 -20.82 1.95 1.25
N ILE A 128 -20.64 2.38 -0.02
CA ILE A 128 -19.72 1.66 -0.91
C ILE A 128 -18.27 1.85 -0.51
N HIS A 129 -17.88 3.04 -0.05
CA HIS A 129 -16.53 3.32 0.41
C HIS A 129 -16.13 2.48 1.61
N ILE A 130 -17.05 2.31 2.59
CA ILE A 130 -16.85 1.46 3.78
C ILE A 130 -17.21 -0.01 3.55
N ARG A 131 -17.52 -0.43 2.31
CA ARG A 131 -17.90 -1.82 1.95
C ARG A 131 -19.17 -2.35 2.60
N ASP A 132 -20.08 -1.47 3.04
CA ASP A 132 -21.41 -1.85 3.53
C ASP A 132 -22.38 -2.09 2.36
N TYR A 133 -22.14 -3.18 1.65
CA TYR A 133 -22.87 -3.50 0.42
C TYR A 133 -24.34 -3.82 0.64
N LYS A 134 -24.67 -4.36 1.81
CA LYS A 134 -26.08 -4.69 2.15
C LYS A 134 -26.94 -3.44 2.22
N ASN A 135 -26.52 -2.46 2.99
CA ASN A 135 -27.25 -1.20 3.13
C ASN A 135 -27.15 -0.34 1.88
N LEU A 136 -26.03 -0.42 1.15
CA LEU A 136 -25.85 0.22 -0.16
C LEU A 136 -26.96 -0.15 -1.14
N ARG A 137 -27.32 -1.45 -1.22
CA ARG A 137 -28.38 -1.94 -2.11
C ARG A 137 -29.69 -1.21 -1.83
N ASP A 138 -30.07 -1.15 -0.56
CA ASP A 138 -31.34 -0.56 -0.13
C ASP A 138 -31.36 0.97 -0.36
N SER A 139 -30.28 1.65 -0.06
CA SER A 139 -30.14 3.10 -0.31
C SER A 139 -30.16 3.44 -1.80
N ARG A 140 -29.48 2.65 -2.66
CA ARG A 140 -29.49 2.82 -4.11
C ARG A 140 -30.85 2.57 -4.72
N GLN A 141 -31.56 1.55 -4.25
CA GLN A 141 -32.92 1.25 -4.69
C GLN A 141 -33.87 2.40 -4.37
N GLN A 142 -33.87 2.89 -3.12
CA GLN A 142 -34.66 4.05 -2.73
C GLN A 142 -34.32 5.30 -3.52
N TYR A 143 -33.03 5.54 -3.79
CA TYR A 143 -32.62 6.69 -4.59
C TYR A 143 -33.10 6.59 -6.03
N LEU A 144 -33.05 5.40 -6.64
CA LEU A 144 -33.57 5.15 -7.99
C LEU A 144 -35.07 5.43 -8.08
N GLU A 145 -35.86 5.00 -7.10
CA GLU A 145 -37.31 5.26 -7.06
C GLU A 145 -37.65 6.76 -7.05
N HIS A 146 -36.77 7.55 -6.42
CA HIS A 146 -36.91 9.01 -6.39
C HIS A 146 -36.40 9.72 -7.67
N ALA A 147 -35.41 9.16 -8.34
CA ALA A 147 -34.73 9.78 -9.48
C ALA A 147 -34.50 8.78 -10.62
N PRO A 148 -35.56 8.21 -11.25
CA PRO A 148 -35.42 7.17 -12.26
C PRO A 148 -34.93 7.68 -13.62
N GLY A 149 -34.94 8.99 -13.87
CA GLY A 149 -34.59 9.58 -15.16
C GLY A 149 -33.07 9.59 -15.48
N TYR A 150 -32.23 9.18 -14.55
CA TYR A 150 -30.79 9.17 -14.75
C TYR A 150 -30.25 7.74 -14.85
N ARG A 151 -29.64 7.40 -16.00
CA ARG A 151 -29.05 6.09 -16.26
C ARG A 151 -28.06 5.65 -15.18
N ALA A 152 -27.24 6.59 -14.69
CA ALA A 152 -26.26 6.33 -13.63
C ALA A 152 -26.89 5.74 -12.34
N ASN A 153 -28.16 6.06 -12.04
CA ASN A 153 -28.85 5.51 -10.87
C ASN A 153 -29.20 4.04 -11.07
N TRP A 154 -29.62 3.65 -12.26
CA TRP A 154 -29.87 2.25 -12.63
C TRP A 154 -28.58 1.44 -12.60
N THR A 155 -27.50 1.96 -13.18
CA THR A 155 -26.18 1.34 -13.11
C THR A 155 -25.71 1.21 -11.67
N GLY A 156 -25.95 2.22 -10.83
CA GLY A 156 -25.62 2.20 -9.42
C GLY A 156 -26.36 1.10 -8.63
N VAL A 157 -27.64 0.85 -8.95
CA VAL A 157 -28.41 -0.28 -8.36
C VAL A 157 -27.87 -1.62 -8.84
N ALA A 158 -27.57 -1.75 -10.15
CA ALA A 158 -26.98 -2.97 -10.70
C ALA A 158 -25.62 -3.29 -10.06
N VAL A 159 -24.76 -2.27 -9.85
CA VAL A 159 -23.49 -2.42 -9.13
C VAL A 159 -23.73 -2.86 -7.68
N ALA A 160 -24.71 -2.29 -6.98
CA ALA A 160 -25.02 -2.67 -5.60
C ALA A 160 -25.47 -4.14 -5.50
N HIS A 161 -26.30 -4.61 -6.45
CA HIS A 161 -26.68 -6.03 -6.55
C HIS A 161 -25.46 -6.91 -6.86
N HIS A 162 -24.59 -6.49 -7.81
CA HIS A 162 -23.39 -7.23 -8.16
C HIS A 162 -22.47 -7.42 -6.94
N LEU A 163 -22.19 -6.36 -6.18
CA LEU A 163 -21.35 -6.43 -4.97
C LEU A 163 -21.95 -7.33 -3.87
N ASN A 164 -23.29 -7.47 -3.85
CA ASN A 164 -23.99 -8.44 -3.01
C ASN A 164 -24.07 -9.85 -3.63
N LYS A 165 -23.46 -10.09 -4.82
CA LYS A 165 -23.51 -11.35 -5.56
C LYS A 165 -24.93 -11.75 -6.02
N ASP A 166 -25.83 -10.80 -6.09
CA ASP A 166 -27.18 -10.98 -6.64
C ASP A 166 -27.16 -10.64 -8.13
N TYR A 167 -26.58 -11.53 -8.90
CA TYR A 167 -26.39 -11.35 -10.34
C TYR A 167 -27.71 -11.26 -11.10
N ALA A 168 -28.74 -12.02 -10.67
CA ALA A 168 -30.03 -12.04 -11.34
C ALA A 168 -30.73 -10.66 -11.26
N SER A 169 -30.76 -10.04 -10.09
CA SER A 169 -31.34 -8.70 -9.90
C SER A 169 -30.52 -7.63 -10.62
N ALA A 170 -29.18 -7.76 -10.63
CA ALA A 170 -28.31 -6.83 -11.35
C ALA A 170 -28.58 -6.87 -12.86
N VAL A 171 -28.65 -8.06 -13.47
CA VAL A 171 -28.99 -8.26 -14.89
C VAL A 171 -30.40 -7.75 -15.21
N GLY A 172 -31.38 -8.05 -14.36
CA GLY A 172 -32.77 -7.57 -14.52
C GLY A 172 -32.88 -6.05 -14.47
N THR A 173 -32.08 -5.39 -13.61
CA THR A 173 -32.04 -3.92 -13.52
C THR A 173 -31.48 -3.31 -14.80
N LEU A 174 -30.38 -3.86 -15.34
CA LEU A 174 -29.79 -3.37 -16.58
C LEU A 174 -30.70 -3.64 -17.80
N ALA A 175 -31.37 -4.79 -17.86
CA ALA A 175 -32.30 -5.09 -18.93
C ALA A 175 -33.51 -4.13 -18.96
N LYS A 176 -34.03 -3.75 -17.78
CA LYS A 176 -35.13 -2.76 -17.67
C LYS A 176 -34.73 -1.39 -18.21
N ILE A 177 -33.55 -0.87 -17.86
CA ILE A 177 -33.10 0.42 -18.37
C ILE A 177 -32.80 0.36 -19.87
N GLU A 178 -32.25 -0.72 -20.38
CA GLU A 178 -32.05 -0.92 -21.82
C GLU A 178 -33.38 -0.84 -22.60
N ASP A 179 -34.41 -1.49 -22.11
CA ASP A 179 -35.75 -1.44 -22.72
C ASP A 179 -36.35 -0.02 -22.72
N ILE A 180 -36.13 0.74 -21.64
CA ILE A 180 -36.65 2.11 -21.53
C ILE A 180 -35.95 3.06 -22.52
N ILE A 181 -34.63 2.91 -22.71
CA ILE A 181 -33.85 3.88 -23.49
C ILE A 181 -33.63 3.51 -24.94
N LYS A 182 -33.95 2.27 -25.37
CA LYS A 182 -33.61 1.75 -26.70
C LYS A 182 -34.01 2.67 -27.87
N ASP A 183 -35.18 3.30 -27.75
CA ASP A 183 -35.73 4.16 -28.80
C ASP A 183 -35.25 5.62 -28.72
N HIS A 184 -34.46 5.95 -27.69
CA HIS A 184 -33.98 7.30 -27.40
C HIS A 184 -32.46 7.44 -27.47
N LEU A 185 -31.73 6.36 -27.83
CA LEU A 185 -30.28 6.36 -27.92
C LEU A 185 -29.79 7.23 -29.09
N THR A 186 -28.86 8.12 -28.79
CA THR A 186 -28.15 8.93 -29.78
C THR A 186 -26.77 8.36 -30.08
N GLU A 187 -26.09 8.83 -31.11
CA GLU A 187 -24.74 8.38 -31.46
C GLU A 187 -23.74 8.61 -30.30
N SER A 188 -23.91 9.68 -29.52
CA SER A 188 -23.09 9.96 -28.33
C SER A 188 -23.25 8.95 -27.21
N ASP A 189 -24.40 8.27 -27.13
CA ASP A 189 -24.70 7.34 -26.04
C ASP A 189 -24.20 5.90 -26.33
N MET A 190 -23.74 5.65 -27.57
CA MET A 190 -23.40 4.29 -28.01
C MET A 190 -22.23 3.65 -27.26
N TYR A 191 -21.25 4.45 -26.80
CA TYR A 191 -20.16 3.90 -25.99
C TYR A 191 -20.63 3.51 -24.60
N GLU A 192 -21.42 4.34 -23.94
CA GLU A 192 -21.99 4.03 -22.64
C GLU A 192 -22.95 2.82 -22.74
N GLN A 193 -23.75 2.74 -23.83
CA GLN A 193 -24.59 1.59 -24.10
C GLN A 193 -23.77 0.31 -24.27
N SER A 194 -22.71 0.36 -25.08
CA SER A 194 -21.79 -0.77 -25.26
C SER A 194 -21.19 -1.26 -23.95
N GLU A 195 -20.79 -0.36 -23.07
CA GLU A 195 -20.26 -0.70 -21.74
C GLU A 195 -21.32 -1.36 -20.84
N CYS A 196 -22.55 -0.87 -20.85
CA CYS A 196 -23.63 -1.50 -20.08
C CYS A 196 -23.99 -2.90 -20.59
N VAL A 197 -24.00 -3.10 -21.92
CA VAL A 197 -24.22 -4.41 -22.55
C VAL A 197 -23.11 -5.39 -22.15
N LEU A 198 -21.84 -4.99 -22.22
CA LEU A 198 -20.72 -5.81 -21.80
C LEU A 198 -20.76 -6.11 -20.29
N TYR A 199 -21.13 -5.11 -19.47
CA TYR A 199 -21.27 -5.32 -18.03
C TYR A 199 -22.41 -6.30 -17.69
N LYS A 200 -23.56 -6.17 -18.34
CA LYS A 200 -24.66 -7.13 -18.22
C LYS A 200 -24.19 -8.55 -18.60
N ASN A 201 -23.45 -8.67 -19.68
CA ASN A 201 -22.89 -9.95 -20.13
C ASN A 201 -21.88 -10.54 -19.13
N GLN A 202 -21.01 -9.70 -18.56
CA GLN A 202 -20.09 -10.09 -17.47
C GLN A 202 -20.85 -10.69 -16.29
N LEU A 203 -21.94 -10.05 -15.85
CA LEU A 203 -22.77 -10.50 -14.72
C LEU A 203 -23.39 -11.89 -15.00
N ILE A 204 -23.88 -12.11 -16.22
CA ILE A 204 -24.39 -13.43 -16.63
C ILE A 204 -23.26 -14.48 -16.58
N GLY A 205 -22.08 -14.15 -17.09
CA GLY A 205 -20.91 -15.03 -17.01
C GLY A 205 -20.45 -15.32 -15.58
N GLU A 206 -20.45 -14.31 -14.69
CA GLU A 206 -20.08 -14.47 -13.28
C GLU A 206 -21.13 -15.28 -12.48
N SER A 207 -22.39 -15.29 -12.93
CA SER A 207 -23.42 -16.18 -12.35
C SER A 207 -23.19 -17.66 -12.67
N GLY A 208 -22.28 -17.99 -13.60
CA GLY A 208 -21.98 -19.35 -14.04
C GLY A 208 -22.75 -19.82 -15.25
N ASP A 209 -23.70 -19.05 -15.78
CA ASP A 209 -24.46 -19.39 -16.98
C ASP A 209 -23.71 -18.96 -18.27
N PHE A 210 -22.66 -19.69 -18.59
CA PHE A 210 -21.79 -19.37 -19.73
C PHE A 210 -22.50 -19.55 -21.08
N ALA A 211 -23.47 -20.47 -21.16
CA ALA A 211 -24.22 -20.68 -22.38
C ALA A 211 -25.08 -19.46 -22.71
N LYS A 212 -25.83 -18.98 -21.76
CA LYS A 212 -26.62 -17.76 -21.89
C LYS A 212 -25.72 -16.52 -22.12
N ALA A 213 -24.58 -16.43 -21.41
CA ALA A 213 -23.64 -15.33 -21.61
C ALA A 213 -23.12 -15.28 -23.04
N LEU A 214 -22.78 -16.44 -23.64
CA LEU A 214 -22.32 -16.54 -25.03
C LEU A 214 -23.42 -16.17 -26.02
N ASP A 215 -24.64 -16.67 -25.82
CA ASP A 215 -25.80 -16.40 -26.71
C ASP A 215 -26.13 -14.89 -26.70
N VAL A 216 -26.22 -14.27 -25.51
CA VAL A 216 -26.47 -12.83 -25.36
C VAL A 216 -25.34 -12.02 -26.01
N LEU A 217 -24.07 -12.40 -25.77
CA LEU A 217 -22.91 -11.70 -26.34
C LEU A 217 -22.96 -11.70 -27.87
N GLN A 218 -23.36 -12.81 -28.49
CA GLN A 218 -23.47 -12.92 -29.93
C GLN A 218 -24.66 -12.14 -30.51
N LYS A 219 -25.79 -12.10 -29.78
CA LYS A 219 -26.97 -11.32 -30.19
C LYS A 219 -26.68 -9.82 -30.16
N ASP A 220 -25.93 -9.38 -29.16
CA ASP A 220 -25.60 -7.97 -28.97
C ASP A 220 -24.33 -7.50 -29.72
N ASP A 221 -23.79 -8.33 -30.62
CA ASP A 221 -22.51 -8.10 -31.34
C ASP A 221 -22.43 -6.69 -31.97
N ASN A 222 -23.50 -6.27 -32.64
CA ASN A 222 -23.53 -4.98 -33.34
C ASN A 222 -23.55 -3.77 -32.41
N SER A 223 -24.02 -3.92 -31.18
CA SER A 223 -24.10 -2.85 -30.19
C SER A 223 -22.79 -2.68 -29.42
N ILE A 224 -21.90 -3.68 -29.46
CA ILE A 224 -20.65 -3.66 -28.69
C ILE A 224 -19.53 -2.97 -29.49
N LYS A 225 -19.01 -1.88 -28.96
CA LYS A 225 -17.90 -1.10 -29.56
C LYS A 225 -16.52 -1.64 -29.14
N ASP A 226 -16.37 -2.11 -27.89
CA ASP A 226 -15.13 -2.73 -27.41
C ASP A 226 -14.97 -4.14 -27.96
N ARG A 227 -14.39 -4.23 -29.16
CA ARG A 227 -14.17 -5.50 -29.88
C ARG A 227 -13.15 -6.39 -29.19
N LEU A 228 -12.24 -5.86 -28.41
CA LEU A 228 -11.26 -6.65 -27.67
C LEU A 228 -11.97 -7.43 -26.55
N SER A 229 -12.69 -6.75 -25.68
CA SER A 229 -13.45 -7.41 -24.60
C SER A 229 -14.49 -8.39 -25.14
N PHE A 230 -15.15 -8.06 -26.27
CA PHE A 230 -16.06 -8.99 -26.94
C PHE A 230 -15.37 -10.32 -27.30
N LEU A 231 -14.19 -10.26 -27.93
CA LEU A 231 -13.43 -11.46 -28.30
C LEU A 231 -12.93 -12.22 -27.08
N GLU A 232 -12.46 -11.52 -26.05
CA GLU A 232 -12.00 -12.13 -24.81
C GLU A 232 -13.12 -12.87 -24.06
N TYR A 233 -14.30 -12.25 -23.94
CA TYR A 233 -15.48 -12.90 -23.33
C TYR A 233 -15.94 -14.08 -24.16
N LYS A 234 -16.04 -13.95 -25.50
CA LYS A 234 -16.39 -15.02 -26.42
C LYS A 234 -15.45 -16.22 -26.26
N ALA A 235 -14.14 -15.98 -26.33
CA ALA A 235 -13.13 -17.02 -26.15
C ALA A 235 -13.21 -17.72 -24.79
N LYS A 236 -13.38 -16.95 -23.72
CA LYS A 236 -13.54 -17.46 -22.37
C LYS A 236 -14.77 -18.35 -22.22
N TYR A 237 -15.94 -17.90 -22.69
CA TYR A 237 -17.17 -18.70 -22.60
C TYR A 237 -17.13 -19.95 -23.43
N LEU A 238 -16.63 -19.89 -24.67
CA LEU A 238 -16.42 -21.06 -25.52
C LEU A 238 -15.51 -22.10 -24.83
N LEU A 239 -14.45 -21.65 -24.19
CA LEU A 239 -13.53 -22.55 -23.48
C LEU A 239 -14.20 -23.21 -22.27
N LEU A 240 -14.95 -22.44 -21.47
CA LEU A 240 -15.67 -22.93 -20.28
C LEU A 240 -16.83 -23.89 -20.66
N LEU A 241 -17.41 -23.74 -21.83
CA LEU A 241 -18.43 -24.63 -22.37
C LEU A 241 -17.83 -25.88 -23.05
N GLY A 242 -16.50 -26.02 -23.10
CA GLY A 242 -15.85 -27.14 -23.76
C GLY A 242 -15.86 -27.09 -25.30
N GLN A 243 -16.26 -25.96 -25.90
CA GLN A 243 -16.24 -25.72 -27.35
C GLN A 243 -14.81 -25.36 -27.81
N GLN A 244 -13.92 -26.33 -27.71
CA GLN A 244 -12.47 -26.11 -27.82
C GLN A 244 -12.05 -25.64 -29.23
N LYS A 245 -12.69 -26.16 -30.31
CA LYS A 245 -12.36 -25.77 -31.70
C LYS A 245 -12.64 -24.29 -31.91
N GLU A 246 -13.84 -23.85 -31.56
CA GLU A 246 -14.31 -22.48 -31.71
C GLU A 246 -13.47 -21.53 -30.83
N ALA A 247 -13.21 -21.90 -29.57
CA ALA A 247 -12.34 -21.15 -28.68
C ALA A 247 -10.95 -20.94 -29.30
N SER A 248 -10.34 -21.99 -29.87
CA SER A 248 -9.03 -21.91 -30.50
C SER A 248 -8.98 -20.93 -31.69
N LEU A 249 -10.06 -20.80 -32.44
CA LEU A 249 -10.16 -19.83 -33.54
C LEU A 249 -10.16 -18.40 -33.03
N VAL A 250 -10.92 -18.12 -31.95
CA VAL A 250 -10.99 -16.79 -31.36
C VAL A 250 -9.66 -16.43 -30.70
N TYR A 251 -8.98 -17.33 -29.97
CA TYR A 251 -7.65 -17.07 -29.44
C TYR A 251 -6.61 -16.78 -30.53
N ARG A 252 -6.68 -17.39 -31.68
CA ARG A 252 -5.82 -17.05 -32.84
C ARG A 252 -6.12 -15.65 -33.36
N GLU A 253 -7.37 -15.22 -33.35
CA GLU A 253 -7.74 -13.85 -33.70
C GLU A 253 -7.20 -12.86 -32.68
N LEU A 254 -7.29 -13.14 -31.39
CA LEU A 254 -6.69 -12.34 -30.31
C LEU A 254 -5.17 -12.22 -30.45
N LEU A 255 -4.48 -13.33 -30.79
CA LEU A 255 -3.05 -13.34 -31.05
C LEU A 255 -2.65 -12.53 -32.28
N LYS A 256 -3.50 -12.45 -33.32
CA LYS A 256 -3.24 -11.52 -34.43
C LYS A 256 -3.28 -10.07 -34.04
N ARG A 257 -4.11 -9.73 -33.05
CA ARG A 257 -4.20 -8.35 -32.49
C ARG A 257 -3.05 -8.03 -31.57
N ASN A 258 -2.71 -8.95 -30.65
CA ASN A 258 -1.64 -8.80 -29.70
C ASN A 258 -0.83 -10.10 -29.53
N PRO A 259 0.19 -10.30 -30.39
CA PRO A 259 1.02 -11.50 -30.33
C PRO A 259 1.99 -11.55 -29.14
N ASP A 260 2.08 -10.48 -28.32
CA ASP A 260 2.95 -10.43 -27.14
C ASP A 260 2.20 -10.74 -25.84
N ASN A 261 0.90 -11.00 -25.91
CA ASN A 261 0.12 -11.39 -24.74
C ASN A 261 0.29 -12.87 -24.41
N VAL A 262 1.08 -13.16 -23.36
CA VAL A 262 1.38 -14.52 -22.87
C VAL A 262 0.10 -15.32 -22.55
N SER A 263 -0.92 -14.66 -21.97
CA SER A 263 -2.17 -15.33 -21.57
C SER A 263 -2.90 -15.95 -22.76
N TYR A 264 -2.86 -15.30 -23.92
CA TYR A 264 -3.53 -15.86 -25.12
C TYR A 264 -2.86 -17.14 -25.63
N TYR A 265 -1.53 -17.28 -25.49
CA TYR A 265 -0.83 -18.53 -25.81
C TYR A 265 -1.24 -19.66 -24.87
N ASN A 266 -1.26 -19.39 -23.57
CA ASN A 266 -1.64 -20.37 -22.55
C ASN A 266 -3.09 -20.84 -22.75
N LEU A 267 -4.01 -19.91 -23.03
CA LEU A 267 -5.42 -20.21 -23.26
C LEU A 267 -5.64 -20.90 -24.62
N LEU A 268 -4.87 -20.56 -25.65
CA LEU A 268 -4.87 -21.30 -26.91
C LEU A 268 -4.38 -22.74 -26.71
N GLU A 269 -3.34 -22.95 -25.94
CA GLU A 269 -2.81 -24.27 -25.59
C GLU A 269 -3.87 -25.11 -24.85
N THR A 270 -4.59 -24.49 -23.91
CA THR A 270 -5.71 -25.11 -23.21
C THR A 270 -6.84 -25.49 -24.18
N ALA A 271 -7.21 -24.57 -25.08
CA ALA A 271 -8.24 -24.80 -26.09
C ALA A 271 -7.86 -25.92 -27.11
N LEU A 272 -6.58 -26.09 -27.37
CA LEU A 272 -6.07 -27.17 -28.23
C LEU A 272 -5.87 -28.48 -27.47
N GLY A 273 -6.05 -28.50 -26.14
CA GLY A 273 -5.81 -29.69 -25.29
C GLY A 273 -4.34 -30.13 -25.28
N THR A 274 -3.42 -29.21 -25.58
CA THR A 274 -1.99 -29.53 -25.65
C THR A 274 -1.28 -29.40 -24.31
N THR A 275 -1.88 -28.77 -23.32
CA THR A 275 -1.32 -28.58 -21.95
C THR A 275 -0.99 -29.90 -21.25
N THR A 276 -1.76 -30.95 -21.51
CA THR A 276 -1.60 -32.31 -20.98
C THR A 276 -0.76 -33.23 -21.86
N GLN A 277 -0.32 -32.74 -23.01
CA GLN A 277 0.50 -33.51 -23.94
C GLN A 277 1.98 -33.49 -23.56
N SER A 278 2.77 -34.36 -24.23
CA SER A 278 4.21 -34.39 -23.95
C SER A 278 4.90 -33.06 -24.31
N PRO A 279 6.00 -32.71 -23.63
CA PRO A 279 6.75 -31.50 -23.89
C PRO A 279 7.16 -31.33 -25.37
N GLU A 280 7.41 -32.43 -26.08
CA GLU A 280 7.79 -32.42 -27.50
C GLU A 280 6.63 -31.96 -28.41
N ILE A 281 5.40 -32.40 -28.11
CA ILE A 281 4.20 -32.00 -28.86
C ILE A 281 3.91 -30.52 -28.61
N ARG A 282 3.98 -30.10 -27.36
CA ARG A 282 3.85 -28.69 -26.97
C ARG A 282 4.89 -27.82 -27.67
N TYR A 283 6.14 -28.26 -27.69
CA TYR A 283 7.24 -27.53 -28.36
C TYR A 283 6.99 -27.37 -29.87
N LYS A 284 6.49 -28.42 -30.56
CA LYS A 284 6.11 -28.33 -31.97
C LYS A 284 5.02 -27.28 -32.25
N LEU A 285 4.08 -27.11 -31.33
CA LEU A 285 3.07 -26.05 -31.41
C LEU A 285 3.75 -24.66 -31.38
N TYR A 286 4.61 -24.43 -30.41
CA TYR A 286 5.30 -23.15 -30.28
C TYR A 286 6.29 -22.85 -31.39
N GLN A 287 6.91 -23.88 -31.98
CA GLN A 287 7.72 -23.72 -33.19
C GLN A 287 6.89 -23.21 -34.37
N LYS A 288 5.65 -23.69 -34.51
CA LYS A 288 4.73 -23.16 -35.54
C LYS A 288 4.32 -21.73 -35.23
N LEU A 289 3.96 -21.43 -33.97
CA LEU A 289 3.53 -20.11 -33.56
C LEU A 289 4.67 -19.07 -33.70
N SER A 290 5.94 -19.43 -33.43
CA SER A 290 7.07 -18.56 -33.65
C SER A 290 7.34 -18.22 -35.12
N LYS A 291 6.94 -19.10 -36.03
CA LYS A 291 7.00 -18.81 -37.49
C LYS A 291 5.87 -17.86 -37.93
N PHE A 292 4.68 -17.95 -37.32
CA PHE A 292 3.59 -17.00 -37.57
C PHE A 292 3.84 -15.63 -36.97
N TYR A 293 4.52 -15.58 -35.81
CA TYR A 293 4.83 -14.36 -35.06
C TYR A 293 6.34 -14.20 -34.85
N PRO A 294 7.13 -13.99 -35.92
CA PRO A 294 8.61 -14.01 -35.84
C PRO A 294 9.21 -12.89 -35.00
N ARG A 295 8.48 -11.76 -34.80
CA ARG A 295 8.92 -10.63 -33.99
C ARG A 295 8.50 -10.74 -32.53
N SER A 296 7.54 -11.62 -32.21
CA SER A 296 7.03 -11.81 -30.87
C SER A 296 7.97 -12.67 -30.01
N ASP A 297 8.08 -12.33 -28.74
CA ASP A 297 8.95 -13.00 -27.75
C ASP A 297 8.28 -14.23 -27.10
N PRO A 298 6.99 -14.20 -26.70
CA PRO A 298 6.35 -15.29 -25.96
C PRO A 298 6.44 -16.66 -26.61
N PRO A 299 6.20 -16.86 -27.93
CA PRO A 299 6.25 -18.19 -28.50
C PRO A 299 7.67 -18.80 -28.54
N LYS A 300 8.70 -17.97 -28.37
CA LYS A 300 10.10 -18.42 -28.25
C LYS A 300 10.50 -18.71 -26.81
N PHE A 301 9.96 -17.93 -25.85
CA PHE A 301 10.28 -18.03 -24.43
C PHE A 301 9.47 -19.12 -23.70
N LEU A 302 8.17 -19.24 -23.98
CA LEU A 302 7.29 -20.17 -23.28
C LEU A 302 7.76 -21.63 -23.29
N PRO A 303 8.33 -22.17 -24.38
CA PRO A 303 8.92 -23.51 -24.36
C PRO A 303 9.95 -23.72 -23.26
N LEU A 304 10.73 -22.70 -22.92
CA LEU A 304 11.75 -22.78 -21.89
C LEU A 304 11.16 -22.97 -20.50
N THR A 305 9.91 -22.64 -20.32
CA THR A 305 9.24 -22.78 -19.00
C THR A 305 8.87 -24.23 -18.70
N PHE A 306 8.46 -25.03 -19.71
CA PHE A 306 7.95 -26.37 -19.52
C PHE A 306 8.87 -27.49 -20.00
N LEU A 307 9.84 -27.22 -20.90
CA LEU A 307 10.81 -28.23 -21.33
C LEU A 307 11.70 -28.68 -20.15
N PRO A 308 11.94 -30.00 -19.98
CA PRO A 308 12.86 -30.50 -18.99
C PRO A 308 14.29 -30.03 -19.22
N SER A 309 15.05 -29.77 -18.16
CA SER A 309 16.41 -29.21 -18.24
C SER A 309 17.44 -30.16 -18.86
N ASP A 310 17.20 -31.46 -18.81
CA ASP A 310 18.04 -32.53 -19.38
C ASP A 310 17.70 -32.86 -20.82
N SER A 311 16.69 -32.21 -21.40
CA SER A 311 16.26 -32.43 -22.78
C SER A 311 17.14 -31.65 -23.76
N SER A 312 17.60 -32.30 -24.83
CA SER A 312 18.25 -31.65 -25.96
C SER A 312 17.37 -30.59 -26.64
N LEU A 313 16.04 -30.71 -26.49
CA LEU A 313 15.10 -29.68 -26.97
C LEU A 313 15.16 -28.41 -26.14
N PHE A 314 15.39 -28.53 -24.82
CA PHE A 314 15.58 -27.35 -23.96
C PHE A 314 16.87 -26.61 -24.34
N GLU A 315 17.97 -27.32 -24.48
CA GLU A 315 19.25 -26.73 -24.88
C GLU A 315 19.13 -26.00 -26.21
N LYS A 316 18.55 -26.66 -27.21
CA LYS A 316 18.30 -26.05 -28.52
C LYS A 316 17.43 -24.81 -28.43
N ALA A 317 16.28 -24.90 -27.74
CA ALA A 317 15.36 -23.78 -27.61
C ALA A 317 15.99 -22.60 -26.84
N ALA A 318 16.78 -22.88 -25.80
CA ALA A 318 17.51 -21.87 -25.05
C ALA A 318 18.60 -21.18 -25.90
N LYS A 319 19.34 -21.96 -26.70
CA LYS A 319 20.34 -21.43 -27.64
C LYS A 319 19.67 -20.54 -28.69
N ASP A 320 18.56 -21.00 -29.30
CA ASP A 320 17.80 -20.27 -30.31
C ASP A 320 17.16 -19.00 -29.75
N TYR A 321 16.90 -18.92 -28.44
CA TYR A 321 16.35 -17.75 -27.76
C TYR A 321 17.43 -16.74 -27.33
N ILE A 322 18.48 -17.21 -26.67
CA ILE A 322 19.47 -16.35 -25.99
C ILE A 322 20.49 -15.76 -26.99
N ILE A 323 21.07 -16.61 -27.83
CA ILE A 323 22.17 -16.18 -28.69
C ILE A 323 21.78 -15.05 -29.67
N PRO A 324 20.62 -15.09 -30.34
CA PRO A 324 20.18 -13.98 -31.20
C PRO A 324 19.96 -12.66 -30.41
N GLN A 325 19.59 -12.73 -29.12
CA GLN A 325 19.45 -11.52 -28.29
C GLN A 325 20.83 -10.93 -27.94
N LEU A 326 21.78 -11.77 -27.57
CA LEU A 326 23.15 -11.33 -27.30
C LEU A 326 23.84 -10.73 -28.55
N LEU A 327 23.66 -11.36 -29.72
CA LEU A 327 24.12 -10.84 -30.99
C LEU A 327 23.54 -9.47 -31.36
N ARG A 328 22.29 -9.20 -30.98
CA ARG A 328 21.66 -7.90 -31.17
C ARG A 328 21.98 -6.89 -30.06
N GLY A 329 22.65 -7.30 -29.00
CA GLY A 329 22.98 -6.46 -27.87
C GLY A 329 21.78 -6.06 -27.02
N VAL A 330 20.87 -7.03 -26.74
CA VAL A 330 19.68 -6.77 -25.91
C VAL A 330 20.05 -6.78 -24.42
N PRO A 331 20.01 -5.64 -23.71
CA PRO A 331 20.41 -5.58 -22.30
C PRO A 331 19.51 -6.41 -21.37
N ALA A 332 18.26 -6.62 -21.76
CA ALA A 332 17.26 -7.35 -20.96
C ALA A 332 17.40 -8.88 -21.04
N THR A 333 18.32 -9.43 -21.84
CA THR A 333 18.43 -10.88 -22.06
C THR A 333 18.52 -11.67 -20.76
N PHE A 334 19.34 -11.22 -19.80
CA PHE A 334 19.40 -11.86 -18.48
C PHE A 334 18.08 -11.79 -17.72
N VAL A 335 17.45 -10.63 -17.68
CA VAL A 335 16.21 -10.42 -16.95
C VAL A 335 15.09 -11.32 -17.52
N ASN A 336 15.07 -11.52 -18.85
CA ASN A 336 14.11 -12.37 -19.51
C ASN A 336 14.26 -13.85 -19.09
N VAL A 337 15.49 -14.36 -18.97
CA VAL A 337 15.73 -15.76 -18.61
C VAL A 337 15.79 -16.03 -17.10
N LYS A 338 15.97 -15.00 -16.29
CA LYS A 338 16.07 -15.09 -14.82
C LYS A 338 14.95 -15.94 -14.16
N PRO A 339 13.67 -15.90 -14.58
CA PRO A 339 12.62 -16.73 -14.00
C PRO A 339 12.90 -18.26 -14.12
N LEU A 340 13.67 -18.67 -15.13
CA LEU A 340 14.05 -20.07 -15.35
C LEU A 340 15.07 -20.59 -14.32
N TYR A 341 15.81 -19.68 -13.67
CA TYR A 341 16.86 -19.99 -12.71
C TYR A 341 16.35 -20.58 -11.39
N LYS A 342 15.02 -20.55 -11.15
CA LYS A 342 14.40 -21.31 -10.07
C LYS A 342 14.64 -22.83 -10.20
N ASN A 343 14.94 -23.31 -11.41
CA ASN A 343 15.37 -24.68 -11.69
C ASN A 343 16.90 -24.69 -11.88
N PRO A 344 17.68 -25.29 -10.94
CA PRO A 344 19.14 -25.33 -11.02
C PRO A 344 19.68 -26.03 -12.27
N GLY A 345 18.96 -27.02 -12.81
CA GLY A 345 19.33 -27.71 -14.04
C GLY A 345 19.28 -26.75 -15.25
N LYS A 346 18.22 -25.95 -15.37
CA LYS A 346 18.07 -24.96 -16.44
C LYS A 346 19.15 -23.87 -16.34
N LEU A 347 19.46 -23.42 -15.13
CA LEU A 347 20.54 -22.45 -14.90
C LEU A 347 21.87 -22.97 -15.46
N LYS A 348 22.26 -24.20 -15.13
CA LYS A 348 23.51 -24.81 -15.60
C LYS A 348 23.58 -24.94 -17.12
N VAL A 349 22.50 -25.38 -17.76
CA VAL A 349 22.46 -25.49 -19.22
C VAL A 349 22.58 -24.11 -19.88
N ILE A 350 21.86 -23.10 -19.37
CA ILE A 350 21.94 -21.74 -19.90
C ILE A 350 23.36 -21.18 -19.73
N GLU A 351 23.98 -21.40 -18.57
CA GLU A 351 25.38 -20.98 -18.32
C GLU A 351 26.34 -21.62 -19.33
N SER A 352 26.18 -22.93 -19.56
CA SER A 352 27.02 -23.65 -20.55
C SER A 352 26.87 -23.09 -21.96
N ILE A 353 25.60 -22.81 -22.38
CA ILE A 353 25.34 -22.23 -23.73
C ILE A 353 26.02 -20.88 -23.89
N VAL A 354 25.93 -20.00 -22.90
CA VAL A 354 26.48 -18.64 -22.98
C VAL A 354 28.03 -18.70 -22.88
N LYS A 355 28.59 -19.63 -22.08
CA LYS A 355 30.06 -19.86 -22.03
C LYS A 355 30.60 -20.35 -23.37
N ASP A 356 29.95 -21.37 -23.94
CA ASP A 356 30.36 -21.89 -25.27
C ASP A 356 30.34 -20.79 -26.33
N PHE A 357 29.28 -19.97 -26.34
CA PHE A 357 29.17 -18.82 -27.23
C PHE A 357 30.28 -17.80 -26.98
N TYR A 358 30.60 -17.50 -25.72
CA TYR A 358 31.66 -16.52 -25.37
C TYR A 358 33.02 -16.98 -25.77
N GLU A 359 33.35 -18.27 -25.60
CA GLU A 359 34.68 -18.83 -25.86
C GLU A 359 34.92 -19.13 -27.33
N HIS A 360 33.93 -19.63 -28.03
CA HIS A 360 34.11 -20.18 -29.39
C HIS A 360 33.53 -19.30 -30.52
N ASP A 361 32.41 -18.59 -30.25
CA ASP A 361 31.73 -17.85 -31.30
C ASP A 361 32.06 -16.35 -31.28
N ILE A 362 32.14 -15.70 -30.12
CA ILE A 362 32.48 -14.26 -30.03
C ILE A 362 33.80 -13.89 -30.74
N PRO A 363 34.89 -14.69 -30.68
CA PRO A 363 36.09 -14.34 -31.41
C PRO A 363 35.92 -14.25 -32.94
N LYS A 364 34.86 -14.84 -33.48
CA LYS A 364 34.51 -14.85 -34.92
C LYS A 364 33.53 -13.75 -35.32
N VAL A 365 32.90 -13.10 -34.33
CA VAL A 365 31.90 -12.05 -34.57
C VAL A 365 32.60 -10.71 -34.83
N SER A 366 32.28 -10.09 -35.96
CA SER A 366 32.86 -8.79 -36.35
C SER A 366 32.41 -7.61 -35.49
N ASN A 367 31.26 -7.72 -34.83
CA ASN A 367 30.76 -6.65 -33.98
C ASN A 367 31.34 -6.75 -32.56
N PRO A 368 32.22 -5.83 -32.14
CA PRO A 368 32.87 -5.89 -30.83
C PRO A 368 31.89 -5.67 -29.65
N THR A 369 30.75 -5.01 -29.88
CA THR A 369 29.76 -4.75 -28.79
C THR A 369 29.09 -6.02 -28.28
N VAL A 370 29.10 -7.12 -29.06
CA VAL A 370 28.55 -8.42 -28.64
C VAL A 370 29.29 -8.95 -27.41
N LYS A 371 30.64 -8.77 -27.37
CA LYS A 371 31.45 -9.15 -26.21
C LYS A 371 30.99 -8.36 -24.95
N VAL A 372 30.76 -7.06 -25.08
CA VAL A 372 30.34 -6.19 -23.98
C VAL A 372 28.99 -6.68 -23.40
N TRP A 373 28.01 -6.90 -24.26
CA TRP A 373 26.67 -7.36 -23.81
C TRP A 373 26.67 -8.78 -23.24
N THR A 374 27.57 -9.63 -23.73
CA THR A 374 27.76 -10.97 -23.16
C THR A 374 28.42 -10.89 -21.78
N CYS A 375 29.45 -10.05 -21.62
CA CYS A 375 30.04 -9.78 -20.29
C CYS A 375 29.01 -9.15 -19.32
N TYR A 376 28.19 -8.23 -19.79
CA TYR A 376 27.09 -7.65 -19.03
C TYR A 376 26.05 -8.71 -18.58
N TYR A 377 25.76 -9.68 -19.47
CA TYR A 377 24.93 -10.83 -19.11
C TYR A 377 25.59 -11.66 -18.00
N PHE A 378 26.86 -12.03 -18.15
CA PHE A 378 27.60 -12.81 -17.15
C PHE A 378 27.70 -12.08 -15.81
N ALA A 379 27.93 -10.79 -15.80
CA ALA A 379 27.96 -10.02 -14.56
C ALA A 379 26.63 -10.14 -13.77
N GLN A 380 25.48 -10.09 -14.46
CA GLN A 380 24.17 -10.28 -13.84
C GLN A 380 23.92 -11.74 -13.44
N HIS A 381 24.36 -12.69 -14.25
CA HIS A 381 24.24 -14.12 -14.01
C HIS A 381 24.98 -14.53 -12.71
N TYR A 382 26.27 -14.16 -12.58
CA TYR A 382 27.06 -14.46 -11.40
C TYR A 382 26.62 -13.66 -10.17
N LEU A 383 26.17 -12.42 -10.36
CA LEU A 383 25.54 -11.65 -9.28
C LEU A 383 24.28 -12.36 -8.73
N TYR A 384 23.48 -12.98 -9.59
CA TYR A 384 22.31 -13.77 -9.14
C TYR A 384 22.73 -15.00 -8.33
N GLN A 385 23.82 -15.65 -8.69
CA GLN A 385 24.39 -16.80 -7.97
C GLN A 385 25.18 -16.41 -6.71
N ASN A 386 25.30 -15.09 -6.44
CA ASN A 386 26.12 -14.53 -5.37
C ASN A 386 27.63 -14.81 -5.50
N ASP A 387 28.09 -15.12 -6.72
CA ASP A 387 29.52 -15.14 -7.06
C ASP A 387 29.99 -13.72 -7.44
N LEU A 388 30.27 -12.94 -6.40
CA LEU A 388 30.61 -11.52 -6.57
C LEU A 388 31.98 -11.32 -7.25
N THR A 389 32.87 -12.30 -7.15
CA THR A 389 34.20 -12.27 -7.78
C THR A 389 34.09 -12.42 -9.29
N ALA A 390 33.37 -13.44 -9.77
CA ALA A 390 33.14 -13.63 -11.19
C ALA A 390 32.31 -12.47 -11.78
N ALA A 391 31.30 -12.00 -11.06
CA ALA A 391 30.47 -10.86 -11.46
C ALA A 391 31.33 -9.59 -11.66
N SER A 392 32.25 -9.28 -10.72
CA SER A 392 33.17 -8.14 -10.82
C SER A 392 34.12 -8.29 -12.03
N LYS A 393 34.67 -9.47 -12.23
CA LYS A 393 35.57 -9.72 -13.38
C LYS A 393 34.91 -9.39 -14.72
N TYR A 394 33.70 -9.89 -14.95
CA TYR A 394 33.05 -9.68 -16.24
C TYR A 394 32.56 -8.25 -16.45
N ILE A 395 32.08 -7.56 -15.37
CA ILE A 395 31.68 -6.17 -15.52
C ILE A 395 32.90 -5.25 -15.78
N ASP A 396 34.03 -5.52 -15.17
CA ASP A 396 35.27 -4.74 -15.39
C ASP A 396 35.78 -4.90 -16.83
N ILE A 397 35.74 -6.12 -17.39
CA ILE A 397 36.06 -6.36 -18.82
C ILE A 397 35.12 -5.54 -19.73
N ALA A 398 33.84 -5.46 -19.38
CA ALA A 398 32.88 -4.70 -20.18
C ALA A 398 33.12 -3.19 -20.10
N ILE A 399 33.46 -2.65 -18.92
CA ILE A 399 33.76 -1.22 -18.70
C ILE A 399 35.09 -0.84 -19.39
N GLU A 400 36.13 -1.67 -19.29
CA GLU A 400 37.40 -1.45 -20.01
C GLU A 400 37.17 -1.30 -21.50
N HIS A 401 36.29 -2.11 -22.07
CA HIS A 401 35.97 -2.02 -23.50
C HIS A 401 35.06 -0.79 -23.81
N SER A 402 34.09 -0.48 -22.99
CA SER A 402 33.05 0.56 -23.25
C SER A 402 32.83 1.43 -22.02
N PRO A 403 33.78 2.34 -21.70
CA PRO A 403 33.72 3.11 -20.44
C PRO A 403 32.61 4.17 -20.38
N THR A 404 31.92 4.45 -21.49
CA THR A 404 30.84 5.44 -21.56
C THR A 404 29.45 4.82 -21.49
N LEU A 405 29.35 3.50 -21.31
CA LEU A 405 28.04 2.81 -21.26
C LEU A 405 27.51 2.80 -19.84
N VAL A 406 26.47 3.59 -19.59
CA VAL A 406 25.87 3.84 -18.26
C VAL A 406 25.37 2.55 -17.58
N GLU A 407 24.79 1.64 -18.34
CA GLU A 407 24.24 0.37 -17.83
C GLU A 407 25.29 -0.47 -17.09
N LEU A 408 26.54 -0.39 -17.50
CA LEU A 408 27.64 -1.14 -16.87
C LEU A 408 27.89 -0.65 -15.43
N TYR A 409 27.85 0.66 -15.22
CA TYR A 409 28.04 1.26 -13.90
C TYR A 409 26.90 0.91 -12.95
N ILE A 410 25.66 0.80 -13.46
CA ILE A 410 24.50 0.36 -12.66
C ILE A 410 24.74 -1.05 -12.10
N ILE A 411 25.25 -1.98 -12.92
CA ILE A 411 25.53 -3.34 -12.47
C ILE A 411 26.77 -3.38 -11.57
N LYS A 412 27.82 -2.64 -11.89
CA LYS A 412 29.03 -2.54 -11.06
C LYS A 412 28.69 -2.03 -9.65
N ALA A 413 27.97 -0.93 -9.55
CA ALA A 413 27.50 -0.41 -8.27
C ALA A 413 26.61 -1.42 -7.51
N ARG A 414 25.79 -2.18 -8.22
CA ARG A 414 24.97 -3.24 -7.63
C ARG A 414 25.81 -4.38 -7.06
N ILE A 415 26.87 -4.80 -7.75
CA ILE A 415 27.82 -5.82 -7.27
C ILE A 415 28.52 -5.34 -6.00
N ILE A 416 29.07 -4.12 -6.01
CA ILE A 416 29.77 -3.52 -4.86
C ILE A 416 28.82 -3.40 -3.66
N LYS A 417 27.56 -3.01 -3.90
CA LYS A 417 26.52 -2.99 -2.84
C LYS A 417 26.33 -4.39 -2.22
N HIS A 418 26.34 -5.47 -3.01
CA HIS A 418 26.25 -6.84 -2.49
C HIS A 418 27.52 -7.30 -1.77
N GLN A 419 28.67 -6.66 -2.03
CA GLN A 419 29.90 -6.84 -1.25
C GLN A 419 29.83 -6.14 0.12
N GLY A 420 28.82 -5.31 0.36
CA GLY A 420 28.59 -4.57 1.63
C GLY A 420 29.15 -3.14 1.64
N ASP A 421 29.85 -2.70 0.59
CA ASP A 421 30.41 -1.35 0.50
C ASP A 421 29.42 -0.38 -0.16
N PHE A 422 28.55 0.21 0.66
CA PHE A 422 27.52 1.15 0.18
C PHE A 422 28.11 2.47 -0.29
N VAL A 423 29.22 2.94 0.34
CA VAL A 423 29.88 4.20 -0.01
C VAL A 423 30.46 4.10 -1.41
N LYS A 424 31.32 3.11 -1.66
CA LYS A 424 31.90 2.88 -2.98
C LYS A 424 30.83 2.59 -4.05
N ALA A 425 29.75 1.88 -3.68
CA ALA A 425 28.64 1.64 -4.58
C ALA A 425 27.94 2.94 -4.98
N SER A 426 27.78 3.90 -4.07
CA SER A 426 27.22 5.21 -4.38
C SER A 426 28.12 6.03 -5.31
N ASP A 427 29.43 5.97 -5.09
CA ASP A 427 30.41 6.70 -5.91
C ASP A 427 30.41 6.17 -7.37
N VAL A 428 30.46 4.86 -7.55
CA VAL A 428 30.38 4.22 -8.88
C VAL A 428 29.04 4.49 -9.57
N MET A 429 27.93 4.52 -8.82
CA MET A 429 26.62 4.88 -9.39
C MET A 429 26.59 6.33 -9.85
N ASN A 430 27.25 7.23 -9.11
CA ASN A 430 27.35 8.64 -9.49
C ASN A 430 28.30 8.84 -10.68
N GLU A 431 29.38 8.05 -10.82
CA GLU A 431 30.19 8.03 -12.05
C GLU A 431 29.31 7.73 -13.27
N GLY A 432 28.47 6.70 -13.20
CA GLY A 432 27.52 6.38 -14.28
C GLY A 432 26.53 7.52 -14.57
N ARG A 433 26.04 8.23 -13.52
CA ARG A 433 25.18 9.39 -13.68
C ARG A 433 25.86 10.55 -14.40
N LEU A 434 27.14 10.77 -14.13
CA LEU A 434 27.90 11.85 -14.76
C LEU A 434 28.15 11.62 -16.26
N LEU A 435 27.98 10.38 -16.77
CA LEU A 435 28.05 10.07 -18.20
C LEU A 435 26.79 10.51 -18.96
N ASP A 436 25.63 10.56 -18.28
CA ASP A 436 24.35 11.04 -18.85
C ASP A 436 23.58 11.87 -17.84
N LEU A 437 23.78 13.18 -17.87
CA LEU A 437 23.12 14.15 -16.99
C LEU A 437 21.66 14.43 -17.36
N GLN A 438 21.17 13.95 -18.52
CA GLN A 438 19.81 14.15 -18.98
C GLN A 438 18.89 12.98 -18.60
N ASP A 439 19.45 11.83 -18.23
CA ASP A 439 18.67 10.65 -17.88
C ASP A 439 18.17 10.70 -16.43
N ARG A 440 16.83 10.85 -16.28
CA ARG A 440 16.15 10.82 -14.98
C ARG A 440 16.26 9.46 -14.27
N PHE A 441 16.39 8.36 -15.02
CA PHE A 441 16.47 7.03 -14.42
C PHE A 441 17.77 6.85 -13.66
N ILE A 442 18.91 7.15 -14.29
CA ILE A 442 20.21 7.04 -13.60
C ILE A 442 20.33 8.04 -12.46
N ASN A 443 19.78 9.27 -12.62
CA ASN A 443 19.73 10.26 -11.55
C ASN A 443 18.96 9.72 -10.33
N SER A 444 17.78 9.13 -10.53
CA SER A 444 17.01 8.49 -9.46
C SER A 444 17.74 7.30 -8.83
N LYS A 445 18.49 6.53 -9.62
CA LYS A 445 19.33 5.44 -9.10
C LYS A 445 20.49 5.97 -8.25
N SER A 446 21.17 7.02 -8.70
CA SER A 446 22.25 7.66 -7.93
C SER A 446 21.74 8.21 -6.62
N THR A 447 20.63 8.98 -6.62
CA THR A 447 19.97 9.46 -5.41
C THR A 447 19.69 8.32 -4.41
N LYS A 448 19.17 7.19 -4.91
CA LYS A 448 18.88 6.02 -4.08
C LYS A 448 20.11 5.41 -3.44
N TYR A 449 21.23 5.32 -4.17
CA TYR A 449 22.48 4.77 -3.67
C TYR A 449 23.15 5.72 -2.67
N LEU A 450 23.09 7.04 -2.90
CA LEU A 450 23.56 8.06 -1.96
C LEU A 450 22.78 7.98 -0.62
N LEU A 451 21.45 7.86 -0.67
CA LEU A 451 20.65 7.66 0.54
C LEU A 451 21.01 6.37 1.30
N ARG A 452 21.30 5.28 0.58
CA ARG A 452 21.73 4.02 1.19
C ARG A 452 23.14 4.07 1.79
N ALA A 453 23.97 4.98 1.29
CA ALA A 453 25.28 5.30 1.84
C ALA A 453 25.23 6.37 2.95
N ASN A 454 24.02 6.79 3.39
CA ASN A 454 23.77 7.87 4.36
C ASN A 454 24.30 9.25 3.91
N LYS A 455 24.62 9.45 2.62
CA LYS A 455 25.04 10.72 2.02
C LYS A 455 23.81 11.56 1.66
N VAL A 456 23.05 12.00 2.68
CA VAL A 456 21.70 12.58 2.49
C VAL A 456 21.76 13.91 1.75
N ASN A 457 22.70 14.80 2.06
CA ASN A 457 22.83 16.10 1.42
C ASN A 457 23.14 15.95 -0.08
N GLU A 458 24.10 15.11 -0.43
CA GLU A 458 24.43 14.81 -1.83
C GLU A 458 23.23 14.19 -2.58
N ALA A 459 22.43 13.36 -1.89
CA ALA A 459 21.23 12.77 -2.48
C ALA A 459 20.15 13.82 -2.77
N ILE A 460 19.98 14.81 -1.89
CA ILE A 460 19.05 15.92 -2.08
C ILE A 460 19.50 16.80 -3.25
N ASP A 461 20.78 17.14 -3.32
CA ASP A 461 21.36 17.88 -4.44
C ASP A 461 21.17 17.12 -5.77
N CYS A 462 21.38 15.81 -5.76
CA CYS A 462 21.18 14.96 -6.93
C CYS A 462 19.72 14.95 -7.41
N ILE A 463 18.75 14.77 -6.51
CA ILE A 463 17.32 14.74 -6.89
C ILE A 463 16.81 16.12 -7.30
N SER A 464 17.36 17.20 -6.77
CA SER A 464 16.98 18.57 -7.08
C SER A 464 17.19 18.95 -8.54
N LEU A 465 18.09 18.26 -9.26
CA LEU A 465 18.36 18.50 -10.67
C LEU A 465 17.12 18.29 -11.57
N PHE A 466 16.17 17.45 -11.14
CA PHE A 466 14.94 17.15 -11.89
C PHE A 466 13.66 17.56 -11.17
N THR A 467 13.78 18.18 -10.01
CA THR A 467 12.64 18.66 -9.21
C THR A 467 12.96 20.08 -8.72
N LYS A 468 11.95 20.94 -8.71
CA LYS A 468 12.06 22.21 -7.99
C LYS A 468 12.04 21.91 -6.50
N LEU A 469 13.18 22.07 -5.85
CA LEU A 469 13.29 22.02 -4.39
C LEU A 469 13.63 23.42 -3.88
N ASP A 470 13.26 23.67 -2.62
CA ASP A 470 13.70 24.84 -1.89
C ASP A 470 15.24 24.82 -1.73
N GLU A 471 15.86 25.98 -1.62
CA GLU A 471 17.32 26.12 -1.40
C GLU A 471 17.79 25.46 -0.10
N ASN A 472 16.90 25.36 0.90
CA ASN A 472 17.16 24.61 2.12
C ASN A 472 16.88 23.12 1.93
N ALA A 473 17.90 22.27 2.09
CA ALA A 473 17.79 20.82 1.92
C ALA A 473 16.69 20.16 2.76
N VAL A 474 16.44 20.65 3.97
CA VAL A 474 15.37 20.14 4.85
C VAL A 474 13.99 20.52 4.32
N ASN A 475 13.82 21.78 3.90
CA ASN A 475 12.57 22.25 3.28
C ASN A 475 12.38 21.68 1.87
N GLY A 476 13.45 21.50 1.13
CA GLY A 476 13.41 20.87 -0.19
C GLY A 476 12.77 19.49 -0.16
N CYS A 477 13.04 18.70 0.87
CA CYS A 477 12.35 17.42 1.06
C CYS A 477 10.84 17.57 1.31
N LYS A 478 10.35 18.72 1.79
CA LYS A 478 8.91 19.00 1.95
C LYS A 478 8.18 19.04 0.60
N ASP A 479 8.79 19.62 -0.42
CA ASP A 479 8.21 19.64 -1.76
C ASP A 479 7.98 18.22 -2.28
N LEU A 480 8.85 17.28 -1.93
CA LEU A 480 8.70 15.86 -2.26
C LEU A 480 7.50 15.21 -1.55
N HIS A 481 7.07 15.70 -0.37
CA HIS A 481 5.81 15.28 0.26
C HIS A 481 4.61 15.70 -0.57
N THR A 482 4.58 16.95 -1.01
CA THR A 482 3.50 17.49 -1.86
C THR A 482 3.45 16.81 -3.23
N MET A 483 4.62 16.45 -3.78
CA MET A 483 4.76 15.69 -5.02
C MET A 483 4.47 14.20 -4.85
N GLN A 484 4.22 13.72 -3.63
CA GLN A 484 3.98 12.31 -3.30
C GLN A 484 5.08 11.37 -3.80
N ALA A 485 6.33 11.81 -3.73
CA ALA A 485 7.49 11.04 -4.16
C ALA A 485 7.86 9.94 -3.16
N ASN A 486 6.94 9.00 -2.93
CA ASN A 486 6.98 8.00 -1.86
C ASN A 486 8.29 7.20 -1.80
N TRP A 487 8.91 6.88 -2.95
CA TRP A 487 10.16 6.14 -2.98
C TRP A 487 11.33 6.93 -2.36
N VAL A 488 11.38 8.26 -2.60
CA VAL A 488 12.42 9.12 -2.00
C VAL A 488 12.16 9.27 -0.51
N LEU A 489 10.88 9.45 -0.12
CA LEU A 489 10.49 9.60 1.28
C LEU A 489 10.88 8.38 2.10
N VAL A 490 10.62 7.16 1.58
CA VAL A 490 11.01 5.92 2.28
C VAL A 490 12.53 5.75 2.34
N GLU A 491 13.25 5.92 1.22
CA GLU A 491 14.71 5.77 1.22
C GLU A 491 15.40 6.81 2.11
N SER A 492 14.88 8.06 2.16
CA SER A 492 15.40 9.10 3.07
C SER A 492 15.05 8.82 4.53
N ALA A 493 13.82 8.36 4.83
CA ALA A 493 13.43 7.97 6.18
C ALA A 493 14.33 6.85 6.73
N GLU A 494 14.61 5.83 5.92
CA GLU A 494 15.52 4.75 6.30
C GLU A 494 16.98 5.25 6.47
N ALA A 495 17.42 6.21 5.65
CA ALA A 495 18.74 6.82 5.84
C ALA A 495 18.81 7.58 7.17
N TYR A 496 17.81 8.42 7.46
CA TYR A 496 17.72 9.12 8.73
C TYR A 496 17.63 8.17 9.93
N SER A 497 16.88 7.07 9.80
CA SER A 497 16.82 6.04 10.86
C SER A 497 18.19 5.41 11.13
N ARG A 498 18.99 5.09 10.09
CA ARG A 498 20.35 4.57 10.28
C ARG A 498 21.27 5.58 10.92
N ILE A 499 21.23 6.85 10.49
CA ILE A 499 22.03 7.94 11.09
C ILE A 499 21.62 8.16 12.55
N TYR A 500 20.32 8.12 12.85
CA TYR A 500 19.82 8.17 14.22
C TYR A 500 20.43 7.05 15.09
N HIS A 501 20.41 5.80 14.64
CA HIS A 501 20.98 4.68 15.38
C HIS A 501 22.50 4.79 15.57
N ASP A 502 23.21 5.36 14.60
CA ASP A 502 24.65 5.64 14.72
C ASP A 502 24.90 6.67 15.85
N TYR A 503 24.14 7.77 15.88
CA TYR A 503 24.24 8.78 16.95
C TYR A 503 23.75 8.23 18.32
N GLN A 504 22.70 7.41 18.34
CA GLN A 504 22.24 6.74 19.55
C GLN A 504 23.32 5.82 20.14
N THR A 505 24.02 5.10 19.29
CA THR A 505 25.15 4.25 19.69
C THR A 505 26.28 5.06 20.29
N GLN A 506 26.64 6.19 19.66
CA GLN A 506 27.66 7.11 20.18
C GLN A 506 27.23 7.72 21.52
N LEU A 507 25.96 8.12 21.64
CA LEU A 507 25.40 8.66 22.88
C LEU A 507 25.50 7.66 24.04
N ASN A 508 25.12 6.39 23.79
CA ASN A 508 25.19 5.31 24.78
C ASN A 508 26.65 5.01 25.21
N GLN A 509 27.61 5.10 24.29
CA GLN A 509 29.04 4.94 24.59
C GLN A 509 29.56 6.10 25.45
N LEU A 510 29.18 7.33 25.14
CA LEU A 510 29.56 8.51 25.88
C LEU A 510 28.97 8.52 27.28
N GLN A 511 27.72 8.13 27.45
CA GLN A 511 27.08 8.01 28.76
C GLN A 511 27.85 7.04 29.69
N LYS A 512 28.22 5.86 29.13
CA LYS A 512 29.05 4.88 29.88
C LYS A 512 30.44 5.37 30.21
N SER A 513 31.03 6.27 29.41
CA SER A 513 32.36 6.84 29.68
C SER A 513 32.31 8.00 30.68
N ILE A 514 31.21 8.74 30.77
CA ILE A 514 30.96 9.79 31.77
C ILE A 514 30.78 9.17 33.15
N ASP A 515 30.14 8.00 33.24
CA ASP A 515 30.01 7.26 34.52
C ASP A 515 31.37 6.78 35.04
N ASN A 516 32.43 6.75 34.20
CA ASN A 516 33.81 6.32 34.55
C ASN A 516 34.81 7.48 34.74
N ASP A 517 34.42 8.68 35.16
CA ASP A 517 35.26 9.82 35.57
C ASP A 517 36.23 10.39 34.52
N LYS A 518 35.83 10.55 33.27
CA LYS A 518 36.59 11.34 32.30
C LYS A 518 35.94 12.69 32.01
N GLU A 519 36.69 13.79 32.20
CA GLU A 519 36.30 15.13 31.72
C GLU A 519 36.08 15.10 30.23
N GLN A 520 34.86 15.32 29.78
CA GLN A 520 34.53 15.42 28.38
C GLN A 520 33.96 16.78 27.98
N ASN A 521 34.25 17.18 26.79
CA ASN A 521 33.87 18.45 26.18
C ASN A 521 32.34 18.55 26.09
N ASP A 522 31.72 19.42 26.86
CA ASP A 522 30.25 19.61 26.95
C ASP A 522 29.63 19.94 25.57
N GLU A 523 30.39 20.49 24.61
CA GLU A 523 29.93 20.84 23.26
C GLU A 523 29.67 19.62 22.39
N SER A 524 30.58 18.65 22.35
CA SER A 524 30.43 17.46 21.51
C SER A 524 29.27 16.54 21.98
N PHE A 525 29.06 16.47 23.31
CA PHE A 525 27.91 15.73 23.86
C PHE A 525 26.58 16.37 23.47
N ASN A 526 26.49 17.71 23.55
CA ASN A 526 25.27 18.43 23.17
C ASN A 526 24.94 18.30 21.68
N GLU A 527 25.97 18.28 20.81
CA GLU A 527 25.82 18.10 19.39
C GLU A 527 25.28 16.69 19.06
N ILE A 528 25.79 15.63 19.67
CA ILE A 528 25.34 14.26 19.49
C ILE A 528 23.88 14.10 19.95
N VAL A 529 23.50 14.68 21.07
CA VAL A 529 22.12 14.65 21.56
C VAL A 529 21.19 15.36 20.60
N GLU A 530 21.57 16.55 20.11
CA GLU A 530 20.79 17.33 19.15
C GLU A 530 20.59 16.56 17.84
N ASN A 531 21.66 15.99 17.29
CA ASN A 531 21.59 15.19 16.05
C ASN A 531 20.74 13.94 16.24
N THR A 532 20.85 13.25 17.38
CA THR A 532 20.00 12.08 17.68
C THR A 532 18.51 12.43 17.58
N GLU A 533 18.10 13.57 18.14
CA GLU A 533 16.70 14.00 18.10
C GLU A 533 16.25 14.46 16.73
N ILE A 534 17.08 15.22 16.01
CA ILE A 534 16.82 15.69 14.65
C ILE A 534 16.62 14.51 13.70
N TYR A 535 17.55 13.56 13.68
CA TYR A 535 17.46 12.45 12.73
C TYR A 535 16.34 11.47 13.07
N ARG A 536 16.02 11.25 14.36
CA ARG A 536 14.83 10.50 14.76
C ARG A 536 13.55 11.18 14.30
N GLY A 537 13.42 12.47 14.56
CA GLY A 537 12.25 13.25 14.15
C GLY A 537 12.08 13.28 12.62
N LEU A 538 13.18 13.46 11.87
CA LEU A 538 13.16 13.42 10.41
C LEU A 538 12.72 12.05 9.89
N ALA A 539 13.20 10.95 10.47
CA ALA A 539 12.80 9.60 10.09
C ALA A 539 11.29 9.40 10.31
N LEU A 540 10.79 9.73 11.51
CA LEU A 540 9.35 9.68 11.81
C LEU A 540 8.53 10.50 10.82
N LYS A 541 8.93 11.75 10.58
CA LYS A 541 8.23 12.67 9.67
C LYS A 541 8.12 12.12 8.24
N ARG A 542 9.20 11.53 7.70
CA ARG A 542 9.21 10.99 6.33
C ARG A 542 8.37 9.72 6.21
N PHE A 543 8.44 8.81 7.19
CA PHE A 543 7.57 7.64 7.19
C PHE A 543 6.10 8.03 7.31
N HIS A 544 5.74 8.93 8.23
CA HIS A 544 4.36 9.44 8.34
C HIS A 544 3.87 10.14 7.07
N ALA A 545 4.75 10.85 6.37
CA ALA A 545 4.38 11.47 5.09
C ALA A 545 3.96 10.43 4.03
N VAL A 546 4.62 9.27 4.01
CA VAL A 546 4.22 8.18 3.12
C VAL A 546 2.84 7.65 3.48
N LEU A 547 2.59 7.36 4.76
CA LEU A 547 1.27 6.89 5.20
C LEU A 547 0.19 7.90 4.86
N LYS A 548 0.42 9.19 5.15
CA LYS A 548 -0.50 10.27 4.80
C LYS A 548 -0.80 10.35 3.30
N ASN A 549 0.18 10.10 2.44
CA ASN A 549 -0.05 10.05 0.99
C ASN A 549 -1.01 8.91 0.62
N PHE A 550 -0.92 7.76 1.28
CA PHE A 550 -1.84 6.65 1.07
C PHE A 550 -3.24 6.92 1.63
N ASP A 551 -3.34 7.63 2.77
CA ASP A 551 -4.63 8.11 3.28
C ASP A 551 -5.28 9.06 2.28
N ILE A 552 -4.52 9.98 1.66
CA ILE A 552 -5.01 10.86 0.59
C ILE A 552 -5.48 10.02 -0.61
N PHE A 553 -4.72 9.01 -1.05
CA PHE A 553 -5.14 8.13 -2.14
C PHE A 553 -6.43 7.40 -1.83
N TYR A 554 -6.59 6.91 -0.60
CA TYR A 554 -7.82 6.24 -0.16
C TYR A 554 -9.00 7.22 -0.17
N ASN A 555 -8.83 8.42 0.38
CA ASN A 555 -9.89 9.43 0.43
C ASN A 555 -10.26 9.97 -0.95
N ASP A 556 -9.29 10.14 -1.86
CA ASP A 556 -9.53 10.53 -3.25
C ASP A 556 -10.40 9.51 -4.00
N GLN A 557 -10.37 8.21 -3.62
CA GLN A 557 -11.23 7.19 -4.22
C GLN A 557 -12.72 7.48 -3.99
N PHE A 558 -13.07 8.22 -2.93
CA PHE A 558 -14.45 8.59 -2.63
C PHE A 558 -15.14 9.30 -3.82
N ASP A 559 -14.44 10.17 -4.54
CA ASP A 559 -14.96 10.88 -5.69
C ASP A 559 -15.21 9.96 -6.91
N PHE A 560 -14.43 8.88 -7.04
CA PHE A 560 -14.58 7.90 -8.12
C PHE A 560 -15.90 7.13 -8.03
N HIS A 561 -16.48 6.95 -6.85
CA HIS A 561 -17.79 6.30 -6.68
C HIS A 561 -18.91 7.03 -7.43
N SER A 562 -18.83 8.35 -7.54
CA SER A 562 -19.75 9.16 -8.34
C SER A 562 -19.32 9.26 -9.80
N TYR A 563 -18.03 9.43 -10.05
CA TYR A 563 -17.49 9.67 -11.38
C TYR A 563 -17.73 8.50 -12.33
N CYS A 564 -17.34 7.29 -11.94
CA CYS A 564 -17.46 6.09 -12.79
C CYS A 564 -18.91 5.78 -13.18
N LEU A 565 -19.86 5.96 -12.25
CA LEU A 565 -21.28 5.75 -12.52
C LEU A 565 -21.83 6.77 -13.53
N ARG A 566 -21.42 8.05 -13.41
CA ARG A 566 -21.85 9.12 -14.33
C ARG A 566 -21.22 8.99 -15.71
N ARG A 567 -20.04 8.40 -15.81
CA ARG A 567 -19.34 8.17 -17.07
C ARG A 567 -19.70 6.83 -17.74
N GLY A 568 -20.56 6.02 -17.11
CA GLY A 568 -21.01 4.77 -17.68
C GLY A 568 -19.90 3.73 -17.84
N THR A 569 -18.94 3.65 -16.91
CA THR A 569 -17.81 2.71 -16.92
C THR A 569 -17.91 1.69 -15.77
N PRO A 570 -18.98 0.87 -15.69
CA PRO A 570 -19.21 -0.01 -14.53
C PRO A 570 -18.17 -1.12 -14.40
N ARG A 571 -17.60 -1.62 -15.51
CA ARG A 571 -16.55 -2.67 -15.46
C ARG A 571 -15.28 -2.14 -14.82
N ASP A 572 -14.80 -1.00 -15.28
CA ASP A 572 -13.61 -0.33 -14.71
C ASP A 572 -13.85 0.04 -13.25
N TYR A 573 -15.08 0.43 -12.90
CA TYR A 573 -15.44 0.75 -11.53
C TYR A 573 -15.32 -0.46 -10.60
N ILE A 574 -15.81 -1.61 -11.00
CA ILE A 574 -15.66 -2.86 -10.22
C ILE A 574 -14.18 -3.23 -10.06
N ASP A 575 -13.36 -3.05 -11.10
CA ASP A 575 -11.93 -3.33 -11.02
C ASP A 575 -11.19 -2.30 -10.14
N THR A 576 -11.61 -1.04 -10.16
CA THR A 576 -11.10 0.00 -9.25
C THR A 576 -11.40 -0.35 -7.78
N LEU A 577 -12.61 -0.81 -7.46
CA LEU A 577 -12.95 -1.26 -6.10
C LEU A 577 -12.08 -2.42 -5.64
N LYS A 578 -11.80 -3.41 -6.50
CA LYS A 578 -10.90 -4.53 -6.19
C LYS A 578 -9.46 -4.09 -5.98
N TRP A 579 -9.01 -3.03 -6.68
CA TRP A 579 -7.69 -2.44 -6.50
C TRP A 579 -7.61 -1.65 -5.20
N GLU A 580 -8.64 -0.89 -4.89
CA GLU A 580 -8.76 -0.10 -3.67
C GLU A 580 -8.66 -0.96 -2.40
N ASP A 581 -9.25 -2.17 -2.41
CA ASP A 581 -9.15 -3.17 -1.34
C ASP A 581 -7.71 -3.67 -1.07
N LYS A 582 -6.72 -3.22 -1.84
CA LYS A 582 -5.31 -3.63 -1.74
C LYS A 582 -4.34 -2.46 -1.62
N ILE A 583 -4.84 -1.25 -1.49
CA ILE A 583 -4.02 -0.03 -1.58
C ILE A 583 -2.93 0.00 -0.49
N HIS A 584 -3.29 -0.41 0.74
CA HIS A 584 -2.37 -0.46 1.88
C HIS A 584 -1.46 -1.69 1.88
N THR A 585 -1.68 -2.67 0.99
CA THR A 585 -0.80 -3.85 0.86
C THR A 585 0.37 -3.66 -0.10
N THR A 586 0.51 -2.46 -0.66
CA THR A 586 1.59 -2.15 -1.60
C THR A 586 2.96 -2.18 -0.93
N PRO A 587 4.02 -2.63 -1.65
CA PRO A 587 5.35 -2.77 -1.05
C PRO A 587 5.92 -1.48 -0.45
N ILE A 588 5.58 -0.32 -1.01
CA ILE A 588 6.09 0.96 -0.51
C ILE A 588 5.43 1.34 0.82
N TYR A 589 4.12 1.12 0.94
CA TYR A 589 3.38 1.36 2.18
C TYR A 589 3.85 0.43 3.30
N THR A 590 3.92 -0.88 3.03
CA THR A 590 4.36 -1.87 4.02
C THR A 590 5.81 -1.66 4.46
N ARG A 591 6.68 -1.19 3.55
CA ARG A 591 8.07 -0.84 3.88
C ARG A 591 8.14 0.38 4.80
N ALA A 592 7.35 1.42 4.53
CA ALA A 592 7.28 2.60 5.39
C ALA A 592 6.71 2.26 6.78
N LEU A 593 5.63 1.49 6.81
CA LEU A 593 4.99 1.07 8.05
C LEU A 593 5.90 0.18 8.91
N LYS A 594 6.71 -0.67 8.28
CA LYS A 594 7.71 -1.48 8.98
C LYS A 594 8.75 -0.60 9.67
N GLY A 595 9.39 0.33 8.92
CA GLY A 595 10.40 1.22 9.50
C GLY A 595 9.82 2.12 10.62
N LEU A 596 8.57 2.56 10.44
CA LEU A 596 7.88 3.32 11.47
C LEU A 596 7.62 2.49 12.73
N SER A 597 7.18 1.21 12.58
CA SER A 597 6.93 0.34 13.72
C SER A 597 8.18 0.07 14.56
N GLU A 598 9.35 -0.06 13.91
CA GLU A 598 10.64 -0.22 14.60
C GLU A 598 10.91 0.99 15.51
N LEU A 599 10.78 2.21 14.99
CA LEU A 599 10.96 3.45 15.78
C LEU A 599 9.94 3.59 16.92
N TYR A 600 8.67 3.20 16.70
CA TYR A 600 7.65 3.25 17.74
C TYR A 600 7.94 2.30 18.89
N PHE A 601 8.41 1.08 18.60
CA PHE A 601 8.83 0.14 19.65
C PHE A 601 10.02 0.65 20.46
N GLU A 602 11.01 1.26 19.82
CA GLU A 602 12.14 1.88 20.51
C GLU A 602 11.68 3.03 21.44
N ILE A 603 10.79 3.89 20.95
CA ILE A 603 10.23 4.99 21.75
C ILE A 603 9.44 4.45 22.96
N TYR A 604 8.67 3.37 22.76
CA TYR A 604 7.95 2.72 23.85
C TYR A 604 8.92 2.15 24.91
N GLU A 605 9.98 1.47 24.50
CA GLU A 605 10.99 0.92 25.39
C GLU A 605 11.71 2.03 26.18
N GLU A 606 12.05 3.16 25.55
CA GLU A 606 12.60 4.35 26.22
C GLU A 606 11.62 4.90 27.27
N GLN A 607 10.33 4.98 26.96
CA GLN A 607 9.31 5.44 27.93
C GLN A 607 9.24 4.51 29.16
N GLN A 608 9.27 3.19 28.95
CA GLN A 608 9.23 2.21 30.03
C GLN A 608 10.47 2.29 30.95
N GLN A 609 11.65 2.50 30.36
CA GLN A 609 12.88 2.70 31.12
C GLN A 609 12.86 3.98 31.96
N GLN A 610 12.33 5.08 31.40
CA GLN A 610 12.17 6.34 32.13
C GLN A 610 11.16 6.27 33.26
N GLN A 611 10.10 5.47 33.13
CA GLN A 611 9.10 5.26 34.18
C GLN A 611 9.68 4.42 35.32
N LYS A 612 10.43 3.36 35.01
CA LYS A 612 11.12 2.53 36.02
C LYS A 612 12.13 3.32 36.80
N SER A 613 12.99 4.12 36.16
CA SER A 613 13.98 4.94 36.85
C SER A 613 13.35 6.02 37.73
N LYS A 614 12.16 6.54 37.39
CA LYS A 614 11.41 7.46 38.25
C LYS A 614 10.78 6.78 39.46
N ALA A 615 10.36 5.52 39.33
CA ALA A 615 9.81 4.72 40.45
C ALA A 615 10.93 4.38 41.45
N ASP A 616 12.09 3.96 40.97
CA ASP A 616 13.28 3.65 41.80
C ASP A 616 13.84 4.88 42.49
N GLU A 617 13.75 6.09 41.91
CA GLU A 617 14.15 7.35 42.55
C GLU A 617 13.22 7.76 43.71
N ASN A 618 11.97 7.32 43.71
CA ASN A 618 11.05 7.62 44.83
C ASN A 618 11.25 6.70 46.06
N ASP A 619 11.88 5.53 45.86
CA ASP A 619 12.20 4.60 46.96
C ASP A 619 13.61 4.76 47.57
N ALA A 620 14.50 5.55 46.94
CA ALA A 620 15.89 5.74 47.38
C ALA A 620 16.16 7.16 47.84
N VAL A 621 16.07 7.35 49.17
CA VAL A 621 16.61 8.54 49.88
C VAL A 621 18.13 8.40 50.02
N VAL A 622 18.88 8.30 48.95
CA VAL A 622 20.36 8.54 48.92
C VAL A 622 20.82 8.61 47.45
N VAL A 623 21.02 9.77 46.89
CA VAL A 623 22.13 10.20 46.03
C VAL A 623 21.86 11.62 45.53
N LYS A 624 22.19 12.64 46.34
CA LYS A 624 21.94 14.07 46.01
C LYS A 624 22.98 14.72 45.09
N LYS A 625 24.01 14.05 44.60
CA LYS A 625 25.07 14.70 43.79
C LYS A 625 24.90 14.51 42.26
N ASN A 626 24.40 13.39 41.78
CA ASN A 626 24.23 13.14 40.33
C ASN A 626 22.98 13.82 39.75
N SER A 627 21.96 14.07 40.55
CA SER A 627 20.70 14.69 40.13
C SER A 627 20.82 16.15 39.64
N LYS A 628 21.82 16.90 40.13
CA LYS A 628 22.01 18.32 39.71
C LYS A 628 22.64 18.45 38.32
N LYS A 629 23.60 17.59 37.93
CA LYS A 629 24.20 17.56 36.59
C LYS A 629 23.20 17.07 35.56
N GLN A 630 22.48 16.00 35.86
CA GLN A 630 21.41 15.46 34.98
C GLN A 630 20.23 16.44 34.84
N LYS A 631 19.81 17.11 35.92
CA LYS A 631 18.78 18.17 35.86
C LYS A 631 19.23 19.37 35.04
N LYS A 632 20.52 19.75 35.10
CA LYS A 632 21.09 20.84 34.31
C LYS A 632 21.19 20.47 32.84
N ALA A 633 21.63 19.24 32.50
CA ALA A 633 21.67 18.72 31.14
C ALA A 633 20.23 18.62 30.52
N LYS A 634 19.28 18.10 31.29
CA LYS A 634 17.87 18.02 30.86
C LYS A 634 17.23 19.42 30.69
N SER A 635 17.59 20.38 31.52
CA SER A 635 17.13 21.77 31.39
C SER A 635 17.75 22.47 30.18
N GLN A 636 19.02 22.24 29.88
CA GLN A 636 19.70 22.76 28.69
C GLN A 636 19.14 22.13 27.43
N LEU A 637 18.87 20.82 27.44
CA LEU A 637 18.23 20.10 26.36
C LEU A 637 16.83 20.67 26.05
N ASN A 638 16.00 20.83 27.08
CA ASN A 638 14.67 21.43 26.93
C ASN A 638 14.72 22.88 26.44
N LYS A 639 15.75 23.64 26.82
CA LYS A 639 15.94 24.99 26.32
C LYS A 639 16.35 25.04 24.85
N LYS A 640 17.26 24.16 24.42
CA LYS A 640 17.65 24.03 23.02
C LYS A 640 16.47 23.50 22.14
N ARG A 641 15.68 22.57 22.68
CA ARG A 641 14.44 22.11 22.03
C ARG A 641 13.46 23.26 21.80
N ALA A 642 13.25 24.08 22.81
CA ALA A 642 12.41 25.28 22.73
C ALA A 642 12.96 26.31 21.73
N GLU A 643 14.29 26.49 21.67
CA GLU A 643 14.95 27.37 20.68
C GLU A 643 14.83 26.83 19.25
N LEU A 644 14.96 25.51 19.05
CA LEU A 644 14.72 24.87 17.75
C LEU A 644 13.25 25.01 17.33
N VAL A 645 12.31 24.74 18.23
CA VAL A 645 10.87 24.93 17.96
C VAL A 645 10.55 26.39 17.67
N SER A 646 11.13 27.35 18.41
CA SER A 646 10.89 28.78 18.18
C SER A 646 11.51 29.31 16.88
N LYS A 647 12.67 28.79 16.45
CA LYS A 647 13.22 29.07 15.11
C LYS A 647 12.32 28.57 14.00
N VAL A 648 11.68 27.42 14.20
CA VAL A 648 10.75 26.78 13.29
C VAL A 648 9.43 27.54 13.18
N GLU A 649 8.88 28.02 14.30
CA GLU A 649 7.65 28.81 14.31
C GLU A 649 7.81 30.17 13.58
N SER A 650 9.03 30.65 13.41
CA SER A 650 9.34 31.87 12.65
C SER A 650 9.39 31.66 11.14
N GLU A 651 9.53 30.41 10.64
CA GLU A 651 9.50 30.07 9.23
C GLU A 651 8.05 29.70 8.83
N LYS A 652 7.41 30.55 8.03
CA LYS A 652 5.98 30.49 7.69
C LYS A 652 5.48 29.24 7.00
N ASP A 653 6.35 28.34 6.54
CA ASP A 653 5.98 27.25 5.62
C ASP A 653 5.97 25.85 6.22
N ASP A 654 6.70 25.56 7.28
CA ASP A 654 6.69 24.27 7.96
C ASP A 654 6.77 24.41 9.48
N ALA A 655 5.68 24.08 10.17
CA ALA A 655 5.58 24.19 11.62
C ALA A 655 6.47 23.18 12.40
N ASP A 656 7.04 22.18 11.71
CA ASP A 656 7.90 21.14 12.32
C ASP A 656 8.91 20.58 11.30
N PRO A 657 9.94 21.36 10.87
CA PRO A 657 10.86 20.92 9.82
C PRO A 657 11.65 19.67 10.19
N PHE A 658 11.98 19.46 11.44
CA PHE A 658 12.77 18.33 11.94
C PHE A 658 11.94 17.17 12.51
N GLY A 659 10.59 17.28 12.59
CA GLY A 659 9.75 16.26 13.20
C GLY A 659 9.87 16.13 14.71
N ILE A 660 10.45 17.14 15.37
CA ILE A 660 10.64 17.14 16.84
C ILE A 660 9.30 17.30 17.56
N LYS A 661 8.41 18.16 17.05
CA LYS A 661 7.06 18.29 17.58
C LYS A 661 6.26 17.00 17.42
N LEU A 662 6.33 16.38 16.26
CA LEU A 662 5.69 15.08 16.01
C LEU A 662 6.13 14.03 17.02
N TYR A 663 7.43 13.98 17.34
CA TYR A 663 7.95 13.08 18.36
C TYR A 663 7.39 13.40 19.76
N HIS A 664 7.34 14.68 20.15
CA HIS A 664 6.79 15.08 21.45
C HIS A 664 5.29 14.75 21.56
N ASP A 665 4.51 15.07 20.54
CA ASP A 665 3.09 14.74 20.49
C ASP A 665 2.85 13.22 20.59
N LEU A 666 3.79 12.41 20.09
CA LEU A 666 3.74 10.96 20.19
C LEU A 666 4.00 10.45 21.61
N ILE A 667 5.02 10.97 22.29
CA ILE A 667 5.35 10.52 23.65
C ILE A 667 4.34 10.98 24.71
N GLU A 668 3.50 11.97 24.42
CA GLU A 668 2.39 12.38 25.28
C GLU A 668 1.18 11.44 25.18
N LYS A 669 1.11 10.62 24.13
CA LYS A 669 0.05 9.65 23.86
C LYS A 669 0.48 8.24 24.26
N ASP A 670 -0.46 7.32 24.21
CA ASP A 670 -0.14 5.88 24.22
C ASP A 670 0.50 5.51 22.87
N VAL A 671 1.81 5.22 22.91
CA VAL A 671 2.62 4.92 21.73
C VAL A 671 2.14 3.61 21.06
N LEU A 672 1.80 2.60 21.85
CA LEU A 672 1.35 1.30 21.30
C LEU A 672 -0.05 1.40 20.68
N GLU A 673 -0.96 2.16 21.31
CA GLU A 673 -2.29 2.39 20.73
C GLU A 673 -2.19 3.24 19.46
N SER A 674 -1.32 4.24 19.44
CA SER A 674 -1.04 5.04 18.23
C SER A 674 -0.48 4.17 17.10
N LEU A 675 0.40 3.23 17.41
CA LEU A 675 0.92 2.27 16.42
C LEU A 675 -0.17 1.31 15.93
N PHE A 676 -1.03 0.83 16.84
CA PHE A 676 -2.14 -0.05 16.49
C PHE A 676 -3.10 0.60 15.49
N GLU A 677 -3.46 1.87 15.69
CA GLU A 677 -4.31 2.63 14.77
C GLU A 677 -3.66 2.76 13.37
N LEU A 678 -2.35 2.96 13.29
CA LEU A 678 -1.63 2.99 12.00
C LEU A 678 -1.63 1.62 11.29
N PHE A 679 -1.68 0.52 12.05
CA PHE A 679 -1.74 -0.85 11.50
C PHE A 679 -3.16 -1.31 11.15
N LYS A 680 -4.19 -0.60 11.56
CA LYS A 680 -5.58 -0.99 11.35
C LYS A 680 -5.93 -1.23 9.87
N PRO A 681 -5.58 -0.34 8.91
CA PRO A 681 -5.84 -0.61 7.50
C PRO A 681 -5.17 -1.90 7.00
N LEU A 682 -3.92 -2.12 7.40
CA LEU A 682 -3.18 -3.32 7.01
C LEU A 682 -3.75 -4.59 7.66
N SER A 683 -4.30 -4.51 8.88
CA SER A 683 -4.95 -5.63 9.57
C SER A 683 -6.22 -6.11 8.83
N GLU A 684 -6.86 -5.23 8.11
CA GLU A 684 -8.07 -5.52 7.33
C GLU A 684 -7.74 -6.03 5.92
N GLU A 685 -6.86 -5.34 5.19
CA GLU A 685 -6.49 -5.62 3.81
C GLU A 685 -5.35 -6.65 3.69
N GLY A 686 -4.36 -6.59 4.58
CA GLY A 686 -3.11 -7.32 4.51
C GLY A 686 -3.05 -8.61 5.35
N LYS A 687 -4.18 -9.32 5.51
CA LYS A 687 -4.24 -10.57 6.29
C LYS A 687 -3.30 -11.68 5.81
N ASN A 688 -2.90 -11.62 4.54
CA ASN A 688 -1.96 -12.55 3.92
C ASN A 688 -0.50 -12.08 4.00
N LEU A 689 -0.25 -10.90 4.61
CA LEU A 689 1.09 -10.36 4.76
C LEU A 689 1.68 -10.76 6.11
N ARG A 690 2.91 -11.22 6.07
CA ARG A 690 3.66 -11.61 7.24
C ARG A 690 3.85 -10.45 8.23
N LEU A 691 4.24 -9.27 7.72
CA LEU A 691 4.45 -8.06 8.51
C LEU A 691 3.26 -7.71 9.41
N THR A 692 2.03 -7.90 8.91
CA THR A 692 0.81 -7.61 9.66
C THR A 692 0.81 -8.35 11.00
N TRP A 693 1.05 -9.66 10.96
CA TRP A 693 0.95 -10.50 12.14
C TRP A 693 2.18 -10.42 13.05
N GLU A 694 3.37 -10.17 12.49
CA GLU A 694 4.60 -9.94 13.27
C GLU A 694 4.48 -8.71 14.15
N VAL A 695 4.01 -7.60 13.60
CA VAL A 695 3.88 -6.34 14.35
C VAL A 695 2.69 -6.39 15.31
N LEU A 696 1.54 -6.90 14.88
CA LEU A 696 0.37 -7.05 15.75
C LEU A 696 0.67 -7.98 16.93
N PHE A 697 1.42 -9.05 16.71
CA PHE A 697 1.88 -9.93 17.81
C PHE A 697 2.64 -9.11 18.87
N ARG A 698 3.64 -8.34 18.46
CA ARG A 698 4.46 -7.54 19.37
C ARG A 698 3.65 -6.48 20.11
N ILE A 699 2.73 -5.79 19.40
CA ILE A 699 1.81 -4.82 20.03
C ILE A 699 0.95 -5.54 21.10
N TYR A 700 0.30 -6.65 20.75
CA TYR A 700 -0.58 -7.36 21.67
C TYR A 700 0.16 -7.95 22.88
N LEU A 701 1.38 -8.44 22.65
CA LEU A 701 2.23 -8.96 23.72
C LEU A 701 2.57 -7.86 24.74
N LEU A 702 3.03 -6.71 24.27
CA LEU A 702 3.39 -5.55 25.08
C LEU A 702 2.18 -4.92 25.79
N GLN A 703 0.98 -5.03 25.21
CA GLN A 703 -0.27 -4.59 25.83
C GLN A 703 -0.87 -5.62 26.81
N GLY A 704 -0.26 -6.80 27.00
CA GLY A 704 -0.83 -7.88 27.82
C GLY A 704 -2.07 -8.55 27.21
N LYS A 705 -2.34 -8.33 25.90
CA LYS A 705 -3.48 -8.91 25.16
C LYS A 705 -3.11 -10.30 24.62
N TYR A 706 -2.76 -11.23 25.49
CA TYR A 706 -2.14 -12.52 25.16
C TYR A 706 -2.95 -13.44 24.24
N VAL A 707 -4.29 -13.40 24.32
CA VAL A 707 -5.16 -14.18 23.42
C VAL A 707 -5.08 -13.67 21.99
N LEU A 708 -4.96 -12.34 21.80
CA LEU A 708 -4.78 -11.74 20.47
C LEU A 708 -3.37 -11.99 19.92
N ALA A 709 -2.35 -12.02 20.80
CA ALA A 709 -1.00 -12.41 20.43
C ALA A 709 -0.97 -13.88 19.95
N LEU A 710 -1.66 -14.79 20.62
CA LEU A 710 -1.83 -16.18 20.17
C LEU A 710 -2.53 -16.26 18.80
N GLN A 711 -3.56 -15.44 18.57
CA GLN A 711 -4.25 -15.39 17.28
C GLN A 711 -3.32 -14.91 16.16
N ALA A 712 -2.45 -13.95 16.45
CA ALA A 712 -1.45 -13.44 15.50
C ALA A 712 -0.46 -14.55 15.08
N ILE A 713 0.08 -15.30 16.02
CA ILE A 713 0.97 -16.45 15.74
C ILE A 713 0.25 -17.51 14.90
N LYS A 714 -0.99 -17.86 15.24
CA LYS A 714 -1.78 -18.83 14.47
C LYS A 714 -2.05 -18.36 13.04
N SER A 715 -2.29 -17.07 12.86
CA SER A 715 -2.49 -16.47 11.53
C SER A 715 -1.21 -16.47 10.72
N LEU A 716 -0.08 -16.16 11.36
CA LEU A 716 1.23 -16.21 10.73
C LEU A 716 1.60 -17.63 10.28
N ASN A 717 1.34 -18.64 11.12
CA ASN A 717 1.58 -20.05 10.79
C ASN A 717 0.76 -20.53 9.57
N LYS A 718 -0.45 -20.02 9.38
CA LYS A 718 -1.29 -20.34 8.20
C LYS A 718 -0.74 -19.78 6.89
N ILE A 719 0.00 -18.68 6.95
CA ILE A 719 0.58 -18.01 5.77
C ILE A 719 1.84 -18.74 5.30
N LEU A 720 2.52 -19.46 6.19
CA LEU A 720 3.71 -20.24 5.84
C LEU A 720 3.33 -21.42 4.96
N THR A 721 3.96 -21.49 3.80
CA THR A 721 3.81 -22.59 2.85
C THR A 721 4.93 -23.61 3.02
N ARG A 722 4.68 -24.87 2.65
CA ARG A 722 5.72 -25.90 2.57
C ARG A 722 6.82 -25.45 1.60
N GLY A 723 8.03 -25.20 2.10
CA GLY A 723 9.19 -24.72 1.35
C GLY A 723 9.66 -23.32 1.74
N ASP A 724 9.06 -22.71 2.77
CA ASP A 724 9.61 -21.51 3.39
C ASP A 724 10.94 -21.84 4.10
N SER A 725 11.89 -20.88 4.08
CA SER A 725 13.23 -21.10 4.63
C SER A 725 13.20 -21.35 6.14
N ASP A 726 14.15 -22.17 6.65
CA ASP A 726 14.35 -22.46 8.09
C ASP A 726 14.36 -21.20 8.96
N LYS A 727 14.84 -20.08 8.43
CA LYS A 727 14.85 -18.79 9.11
C LYS A 727 13.45 -18.27 9.48
N LYS A 728 12.45 -18.54 8.66
CA LYS A 728 11.06 -18.10 8.92
C LYS A 728 10.39 -18.97 9.98
N LEU A 729 10.67 -20.26 9.96
CA LEU A 729 10.19 -21.20 10.99
C LEU A 729 10.81 -20.90 12.36
N LYS A 730 12.11 -20.57 12.38
CA LYS A 730 12.82 -20.14 13.59
C LYS A 730 12.13 -18.94 14.27
N GLN A 731 11.74 -17.94 13.50
CA GLN A 731 11.09 -16.74 14.04
C GLN A 731 9.73 -17.05 14.69
N ILE A 732 8.95 -17.99 14.14
CA ILE A 732 7.71 -18.40 14.81
C ILE A 732 8.02 -19.12 16.13
N GLY A 733 9.05 -19.95 16.16
CA GLY A 733 9.52 -20.59 17.39
C GLY A 733 9.87 -19.56 18.46
N GLU A 734 10.62 -18.51 18.09
CA GLU A 734 10.97 -17.39 18.97
C GLU A 734 9.71 -16.69 19.51
N MET A 735 8.72 -16.40 18.67
CA MET A 735 7.46 -15.76 19.09
C MET A 735 6.63 -16.65 20.01
N VAL A 736 6.59 -17.96 19.77
CA VAL A 736 5.90 -18.93 20.63
C VAL A 736 6.54 -18.96 22.03
N LEU A 737 7.88 -19.01 22.10
CA LEU A 737 8.64 -19.01 23.33
C LEU A 737 8.45 -17.69 24.10
N GLU A 738 8.52 -16.57 23.41
CA GLU A 738 8.32 -15.23 23.97
C GLU A 738 6.91 -15.11 24.58
N LEU A 739 5.87 -15.54 23.88
CA LEU A 739 4.50 -15.54 24.40
C LEU A 739 4.35 -16.43 25.63
N SER A 740 4.87 -17.65 25.59
CA SER A 740 4.79 -18.60 26.70
C SER A 740 5.50 -18.08 27.95
N THR A 741 6.73 -17.59 27.80
CA THR A 741 7.51 -17.04 28.93
C THR A 741 6.89 -15.76 29.51
N THR A 742 6.41 -14.87 28.66
CA THR A 742 5.80 -13.63 29.10
C THR A 742 4.50 -13.87 29.88
N VAL A 743 3.64 -14.74 29.37
CA VAL A 743 2.37 -15.09 30.03
C VAL A 743 2.59 -15.81 31.37
N THR A 744 3.60 -16.69 31.45
CA THR A 744 3.91 -17.43 32.69
C THR A 744 4.51 -16.50 33.73
N ASN A 745 5.30 -15.52 33.35
CA ASN A 745 5.98 -14.59 34.26
C ASN A 745 5.11 -13.39 34.69
N ASP A 746 3.98 -13.16 34.03
CA ASP A 746 3.08 -12.06 34.37
C ASP A 746 2.21 -12.43 35.58
N SER A 747 2.60 -11.96 36.75
CA SER A 747 1.86 -12.16 38.01
C SER A 747 0.44 -11.59 38.03
N ASN A 748 0.14 -10.67 37.11
CA ASN A 748 -1.17 -10.02 36.99
C ASN A 748 -2.07 -10.73 35.96
N ALA A 749 -1.54 -11.71 35.20
CA ALA A 749 -2.31 -12.43 34.20
C ALA A 749 -3.42 -13.29 34.84
N ASN A 750 -4.61 -13.20 34.28
CA ASN A 750 -5.72 -14.05 34.73
C ASN A 750 -5.41 -15.52 34.40
N VAL A 751 -5.52 -16.40 35.40
CA VAL A 751 -5.26 -17.86 35.28
C VAL A 751 -6.03 -18.50 34.14
N ALA A 752 -7.25 -18.02 33.86
CA ALA A 752 -8.04 -18.51 32.73
C ALA A 752 -7.40 -18.16 31.37
N ILE A 753 -6.82 -16.97 31.25
CA ILE A 753 -6.11 -16.51 30.03
C ILE A 753 -4.85 -17.35 29.82
N VAL A 754 -4.07 -17.59 30.88
CA VAL A 754 -2.86 -18.44 30.84
C VAL A 754 -3.20 -19.83 30.28
N LYS A 755 -4.23 -20.46 30.84
CA LYS A 755 -4.71 -21.81 30.39
C LYS A 755 -5.19 -21.80 28.93
N VAL A 756 -5.86 -20.73 28.49
CA VAL A 756 -6.33 -20.59 27.10
C VAL A 756 -5.15 -20.46 26.14
N VAL A 757 -4.14 -19.69 26.51
CA VAL A 757 -2.93 -19.50 25.71
C VAL A 757 -2.14 -20.80 25.61
N GLU A 758 -1.87 -21.48 26.74
CA GLU A 758 -1.18 -22.76 26.77
C GLU A 758 -1.90 -23.80 25.92
N LYS A 759 -3.21 -24.00 26.15
CA LYS A 759 -4.01 -24.90 25.33
C LYS A 759 -4.02 -24.54 23.85
N GLY A 760 -4.03 -23.27 23.57
CA GLY A 760 -4.01 -22.75 22.21
C GLY A 760 -2.67 -22.95 21.49
N LEU A 761 -1.55 -22.80 22.21
CA LEU A 761 -0.20 -23.09 21.71
C LEU A 761 -0.05 -24.60 21.46
N ASN A 762 -0.42 -25.44 22.43
CA ASN A 762 -0.35 -26.90 22.31
C ASN A 762 -1.18 -27.44 21.13
N SER A 763 -2.35 -26.85 20.89
CA SER A 763 -3.19 -27.18 19.73
C SER A 763 -2.60 -26.77 18.39
N ALA A 764 -1.86 -25.65 18.33
CA ALA A 764 -1.28 -25.13 17.10
C ALA A 764 0.11 -25.72 16.81
N PHE A 765 0.83 -26.10 17.87
CA PHE A 765 2.19 -26.61 17.86
C PHE A 765 2.27 -27.85 18.79
N PRO A 766 1.81 -29.04 18.35
CA PRO A 766 1.66 -30.24 19.19
C PRO A 766 2.93 -30.70 19.93
N ASP A 767 4.10 -30.33 19.40
CA ASP A 767 5.39 -30.70 19.99
C ASP A 767 5.85 -29.73 21.10
N PHE A 768 5.15 -28.60 21.26
CA PHE A 768 5.50 -27.59 22.25
C PHE A 768 5.45 -28.11 23.70
N GLU A 769 4.50 -28.96 24.04
CA GLU A 769 4.39 -29.58 25.40
C GLU A 769 5.54 -30.51 25.77
N LYS A 770 6.23 -31.10 24.78
CA LYS A 770 7.27 -32.09 24.97
C LYS A 770 8.68 -31.51 24.97
N LEU A 771 8.81 -30.26 24.58
CA LEU A 771 10.10 -29.62 24.37
C LEU A 771 10.29 -28.51 25.39
N SER A 772 11.45 -28.50 26.07
CA SER A 772 11.89 -27.31 26.77
C SER A 772 12.06 -26.15 25.80
N CYS A 773 11.97 -24.90 26.30
CA CYS A 773 12.15 -23.73 25.47
C CYS A 773 13.42 -23.78 24.60
N ASP A 774 14.52 -24.32 25.14
CA ASP A 774 15.79 -24.47 24.42
C ASP A 774 15.76 -25.57 23.35
N GLU A 775 14.99 -26.63 23.55
CA GLU A 775 14.84 -27.73 22.58
C GLU A 775 13.96 -27.34 21.42
N PHE A 776 12.89 -26.54 21.66
CA PHE A 776 12.05 -25.98 20.61
C PHE A 776 12.85 -25.05 19.71
N ALA A 777 13.67 -24.14 20.29
CA ALA A 777 14.55 -23.27 19.54
C ALA A 777 15.60 -24.06 18.72
N LYS A 778 16.08 -25.22 19.21
CA LYS A 778 17.01 -26.09 18.46
C LYS A 778 16.32 -26.84 17.31
N LEU A 779 15.08 -27.27 17.49
CA LEU A 779 14.31 -27.96 16.45
C LEU A 779 13.99 -27.08 15.26
N TYR A 780 13.71 -25.81 15.50
CA TYR A 780 13.51 -24.79 14.45
C TYR A 780 14.82 -24.14 13.96
N ASN A 781 15.97 -24.49 14.57
CA ASN A 781 17.31 -24.10 14.14
C ASN A 781 18.01 -25.13 13.23
N GLN A 782 17.42 -26.31 13.03
CA GLN A 782 17.85 -27.33 12.10
C GLN A 782 17.08 -27.26 10.79
#